data_3b429679641945bd8a2e108421426156
#
_entry.id   3b429679641945bd8a2e108421426156
#
_cell.length_a   1.000
_cell.length_b   1.000
_cell.length_c   1.000
_cell.angle_alpha   90.00
_cell.angle_beta   90.00
_cell.angle_gamma   90.00
#
_symmetry.space_group_name_H-M   'P 1'
#
loop_
_entity.id
_entity.type
_entity.pdbx_description
1 polymer ?
#
loop_
_entity_poly.entity_id
_entity_poly.type
_entity_poly.pdbx_seq_one_letter_code
_entity_poly.pdbx_strand_id
1 'polypeptide(L)'
;MILRWFWREWKSPSLLIVWMALTLAVACVLALGSISDRMERGLSQQSRDFLAGDKVLRSAHPANEDWLTQAKSDGLTVSRQLSFTTMTFAGDRPQLADVKATDTLYPLYGELITRPAGLRPEPGEVLVASRLQAQLNLKIGDDLDVGDTTLKVAGVVVQEPDNGFNPFQTAPRILINLADVEKTGAIQPGSRLSYRYMFAGPADAIQRFTQYLTPQLKADQKLFGLEESGGTLGKSLQRSQQFLLLSALLTLLLAVAAVTVAMNHYCRSRYELVAILKTLGAGRKTLLRLIAGQWLALLLVSGGAGSVLGLLFESLLIRLLAPVLPAELPAASGWPWVWSLGGMALISLIVGLRPYRQLMATQPLRVLRNDAFRVVWPLRYYLPITALILVAGLVALVGLSTLLWSLLLGMLALALLLSVVGWGGLILLRRLTLKNLALRLAVNRLLRQPAATISQLAAFSLSFMLLALLLVLRGDLLDRWQQQLPPDSPNYFLLNMTEQQVPQVRTFLSQHQVEARTFYPVVRVRLTEINGQQATKLIAEDAPGGEAVNRELNLTWQTDLPEHNPLTAGYWPPNVGEVSIEQGIAERLGLGLGDEVSFSGDTQSFSAKITSLRKVDWESLRPNFYFIFPPHALDNQPQTWLTSFRYTGDERLLTQLNRQFPTLSLLDIGAILQQAGQVLQQVSRALEVMVILVIICGVLLLMAQVQVGMQQRRQELTVYRTLGAGMRLLRRTLWSEFALLGLVSGIAAAAGAEAALWLLQRQVFDFPWEPNYLMWFLVPISGAILLSLCGGFLGSRLLKR
;
A
#
# COMPACT_ATOMS: atom_id res chain seq x y z
N MET A 1 47.98 7.43 -15.19
CA MET A 1 48.25 6.01 -15.50
C MET A 1 46.97 5.19 -15.37
N ILE A 2 46.22 5.26 -14.24
CA ILE A 2 44.98 4.46 -13.97
C ILE A 2 43.90 4.78 -15.02
N LEU A 3 43.62 6.04 -15.34
CA LEU A 3 42.61 6.41 -16.33
C LEU A 3 42.97 5.94 -17.76
N ARG A 4 44.23 6.05 -18.18
CA ARG A 4 44.66 5.56 -19.50
C ARG A 4 44.51 4.04 -19.59
N TRP A 5 44.82 3.32 -18.51
CA TRP A 5 44.65 1.86 -18.44
C TRP A 5 43.17 1.49 -18.46
N PHE A 6 42.33 2.21 -17.68
CA PHE A 6 40.89 2.03 -17.66
C PHE A 6 40.26 2.15 -19.05
N TRP A 7 40.61 3.24 -19.80
CA TRP A 7 40.09 3.45 -21.14
C TRP A 7 40.57 2.42 -22.18
N ARG A 8 41.77 1.89 -22.04
CA ARG A 8 42.26 0.79 -22.92
C ARG A 8 41.50 -0.50 -22.69
N GLU A 9 41.13 -0.79 -21.46
CA GLU A 9 40.36 -2.00 -21.09
C GLU A 9 38.85 -1.84 -21.18
N TRP A 10 38.35 -0.62 -21.38
CA TRP A 10 36.94 -0.33 -21.50
C TRP A 10 36.21 -1.23 -22.49
N LYS A 11 36.85 -1.56 -23.61
CA LYS A 11 36.27 -2.45 -24.65
C LYS A 11 36.34 -3.93 -24.29
N SER A 12 36.90 -4.30 -23.12
CA SER A 12 36.92 -5.71 -22.73
C SER A 12 35.49 -6.20 -22.37
N PRO A 13 35.06 -7.35 -22.89
CA PRO A 13 33.70 -7.86 -22.65
C PRO A 13 33.36 -8.03 -21.16
N SER A 14 34.37 -8.38 -20.32
CA SER A 14 34.19 -8.56 -18.88
C SER A 14 33.92 -7.27 -18.14
N LEU A 15 34.60 -6.19 -18.50
CA LEU A 15 34.40 -4.88 -17.86
C LEU A 15 33.08 -4.25 -18.29
N LEU A 16 32.71 -4.39 -19.55
CA LEU A 16 31.47 -3.86 -20.12
C LEU A 16 30.23 -4.50 -19.45
N ILE A 17 30.27 -5.79 -19.14
CA ILE A 17 29.17 -6.47 -18.44
C ILE A 17 29.01 -5.94 -17.02
N VAL A 18 30.12 -5.80 -16.29
CA VAL A 18 30.12 -5.26 -14.94
C VAL A 18 29.62 -3.81 -14.94
N TRP A 19 30.08 -3.02 -15.90
CA TRP A 19 29.63 -1.65 -16.10
C TRP A 19 28.11 -1.58 -16.36
N MET A 20 27.61 -2.41 -17.27
CA MET A 20 26.17 -2.47 -17.57
C MET A 20 25.34 -2.86 -16.34
N ALA A 21 25.76 -3.90 -15.61
CA ALA A 21 25.06 -4.35 -14.41
C ALA A 21 25.00 -3.28 -13.31
N LEU A 22 26.13 -2.60 -13.06
CA LEU A 22 26.19 -1.50 -12.09
C LEU A 22 25.38 -0.28 -12.52
N THR A 23 25.52 0.12 -13.79
CA THR A 23 24.75 1.24 -14.37
C THR A 23 23.26 1.00 -14.26
N LEU A 24 22.83 -0.23 -14.60
CA LEU A 24 21.43 -0.61 -14.52
C LEU A 24 20.93 -0.65 -13.08
N ALA A 25 21.72 -1.19 -12.14
CA ALA A 25 21.35 -1.23 -10.72
C ALA A 25 21.13 0.20 -10.17
N VAL A 26 22.02 1.15 -10.49
CA VAL A 26 21.86 2.56 -10.09
C VAL A 26 20.63 3.18 -10.76
N ALA A 27 20.45 2.97 -12.06
CA ALA A 27 19.33 3.52 -12.81
C ALA A 27 17.98 3.04 -12.25
N CYS A 28 17.88 1.73 -11.92
CA CYS A 28 16.67 1.15 -11.36
C CYS A 28 16.36 1.67 -9.95
N VAL A 29 17.38 1.70 -9.06
CA VAL A 29 17.20 2.18 -7.69
C VAL A 29 16.86 3.67 -7.69
N LEU A 30 17.50 4.48 -8.55
CA LEU A 30 17.20 5.89 -8.65
C LEU A 30 15.79 6.15 -9.21
N ALA A 31 15.44 5.53 -10.34
CA ALA A 31 14.15 5.74 -10.98
C ALA A 31 12.99 5.31 -10.08
N LEU A 32 13.08 4.09 -9.51
CA LEU A 32 12.04 3.58 -8.59
C LEU A 32 12.00 4.34 -7.28
N GLY A 33 13.15 4.67 -6.71
CA GLY A 33 13.23 5.47 -5.50
C GLY A 33 12.65 6.87 -5.69
N SER A 34 12.95 7.54 -6.80
CA SER A 34 12.39 8.86 -7.13
C SER A 34 10.88 8.81 -7.34
N ILE A 35 10.38 7.82 -8.08
CA ILE A 35 8.94 7.68 -8.31
C ILE A 35 8.23 7.33 -7.00
N SER A 36 8.77 6.42 -6.20
CA SER A 36 8.23 6.07 -4.88
C SER A 36 8.15 7.29 -3.96
N ASP A 37 9.23 8.10 -3.87
CA ASP A 37 9.29 9.32 -3.07
C ASP A 37 8.27 10.37 -3.55
N ARG A 38 8.18 10.59 -4.87
CA ARG A 38 7.17 11.50 -5.45
C ARG A 38 5.73 11.03 -5.20
N MET A 39 5.49 9.73 -5.32
CA MET A 39 4.17 9.14 -5.05
C MET A 39 3.79 9.26 -3.58
N GLU A 40 4.71 8.93 -2.67
CA GLU A 40 4.51 9.06 -1.23
C GLU A 40 4.20 10.51 -0.84
N ARG A 41 4.96 11.47 -1.38
CA ARG A 41 4.71 12.90 -1.16
C ARG A 41 3.41 13.38 -1.79
N GLY A 42 3.09 12.93 -3.00
CA GLY A 42 1.82 13.25 -3.66
C GLY A 42 0.62 12.72 -2.89
N LEU A 43 0.69 11.47 -2.42
CA LEU A 43 -0.32 10.86 -1.56
C LEU A 43 -0.43 11.58 -0.21
N SER A 44 0.70 11.94 0.41
CA SER A 44 0.73 12.70 1.65
C SER A 44 0.12 14.09 1.47
N GLN A 45 0.40 14.76 0.37
CA GLN A 45 -0.17 16.07 0.05
C GLN A 45 -1.68 15.98 -0.17
N GLN A 46 -2.14 15.04 -0.98
CA GLN A 46 -3.57 14.81 -1.19
C GLN A 46 -4.30 14.45 0.10
N SER A 47 -3.62 13.72 0.98
CA SER A 47 -4.03 13.37 2.32
C SER A 47 -4.25 14.57 3.22
N ARG A 48 -3.33 15.53 3.19
CA ARG A 48 -3.43 16.82 3.92
C ARG A 48 -4.60 17.65 3.41
N ASP A 49 -4.83 17.65 2.11
CA ASP A 49 -5.95 18.35 1.48
C ASP A 49 -7.29 17.78 1.98
N PHE A 50 -7.40 16.46 2.14
CA PHE A 50 -8.59 15.79 2.69
C PHE A 50 -8.88 16.10 4.15
N LEU A 51 -7.87 16.42 4.95
CA LEU A 51 -8.04 16.77 6.36
C LEU A 51 -8.12 18.28 6.58
N ALA A 52 -7.86 19.06 5.54
CA ALA A 52 -7.60 20.50 5.61
C ALA A 52 -6.48 20.85 6.61
N GLY A 53 -5.59 19.91 6.93
CA GLY A 53 -4.51 20.04 7.89
C GLY A 53 -3.60 18.80 7.94
N ASP A 54 -2.46 18.89 8.64
CA ASP A 54 -1.56 17.73 8.87
C ASP A 54 -2.10 16.80 9.97
N LYS A 55 -2.64 17.39 11.04
CA LYS A 55 -3.31 16.69 12.14
C LYS A 55 -4.58 17.44 12.52
N VAL A 56 -5.59 16.69 12.97
CA VAL A 56 -6.88 17.24 13.41
C VAL A 56 -7.20 16.71 14.79
N LEU A 57 -7.39 17.62 15.73
CA LEU A 57 -7.95 17.32 17.05
C LEU A 57 -9.47 17.46 16.97
N ARG A 58 -10.18 16.38 17.24
CA ARG A 58 -11.64 16.36 17.39
C ARG A 58 -11.99 16.22 18.87
N SER A 59 -12.92 17.04 19.34
CA SER A 59 -13.37 17.05 20.72
C SER A 59 -14.86 17.41 20.79
N ALA A 60 -15.56 16.90 21.81
CA ALA A 60 -16.92 17.30 22.13
C ALA A 60 -16.95 18.63 22.91
N HIS A 61 -15.82 19.03 23.50
CA HIS A 61 -15.65 20.23 24.31
C HIS A 61 -14.55 21.14 23.72
N PRO A 62 -14.52 22.43 24.07
CA PRO A 62 -13.43 23.31 23.67
C PRO A 62 -12.08 22.76 24.12
N ALA A 63 -11.07 22.83 23.23
CA ALA A 63 -9.71 22.46 23.59
C ALA A 63 -9.10 23.46 24.59
N ASN A 64 -8.13 22.99 25.40
CA ASN A 64 -7.39 23.86 26.28
C ASN A 64 -6.59 24.89 25.46
N GLU A 65 -6.73 26.18 25.81
CA GLU A 65 -6.01 27.27 25.13
C GLU A 65 -4.49 27.16 25.26
N ASP A 66 -3.98 26.48 26.33
CA ASP A 66 -2.55 26.19 26.47
C ASP A 66 -2.01 25.32 25.34
N TRP A 67 -2.82 24.36 24.85
CA TRP A 67 -2.44 23.50 23.71
C TRP A 67 -2.33 24.29 22.41
N LEU A 68 -3.25 25.23 22.21
CA LEU A 68 -3.24 26.06 21.00
C LEU A 68 -2.09 27.08 21.03
N THR A 69 -1.77 27.58 22.22
CA THR A 69 -0.62 28.46 22.45
C THR A 69 0.68 27.70 22.21
N GLN A 70 0.80 26.46 22.74
CA GLN A 70 1.96 25.58 22.49
C GLN A 70 2.11 25.26 21.01
N ALA A 71 1.01 24.93 20.30
CA ALA A 71 1.06 24.69 18.87
C ALA A 71 1.63 25.88 18.08
N LYS A 72 1.18 27.10 18.43
CA LYS A 72 1.69 28.34 17.81
C LYS A 72 3.15 28.60 18.15
N SER A 73 3.57 28.33 19.39
CA SER A 73 4.98 28.48 19.82
C SER A 73 5.91 27.49 19.10
N ASP A 74 5.40 26.31 18.76
CA ASP A 74 6.10 25.30 17.97
C ASP A 74 6.14 25.63 16.45
N GLY A 75 5.54 26.76 16.05
CA GLY A 75 5.50 27.22 14.66
C GLY A 75 4.39 26.59 13.81
N LEU A 76 3.36 26.05 14.46
CA LEU A 76 2.19 25.50 13.77
C LEU A 76 1.13 26.57 13.52
N THR A 77 0.50 26.52 12.35
CA THR A 77 -0.72 27.25 12.05
C THR A 77 -1.90 26.45 12.54
N VAL A 78 -2.85 27.12 13.23
CA VAL A 78 -4.03 26.47 13.81
C VAL A 78 -5.28 27.13 13.25
N SER A 79 -6.19 26.32 12.72
CA SER A 79 -7.54 26.73 12.32
C SER A 79 -8.58 26.06 13.21
N ARG A 80 -9.60 26.82 13.59
CA ARG A 80 -10.66 26.38 14.50
C ARG A 80 -11.96 26.19 13.72
N GLN A 81 -12.65 25.11 14.04
CA GLN A 81 -13.94 24.78 13.44
C GLN A 81 -14.89 24.30 14.53
N LEU A 82 -16.14 24.72 14.46
CA LEU A 82 -17.23 24.24 15.29
C LEU A 82 -18.38 23.77 14.39
N SER A 83 -18.89 22.57 14.65
CA SER A 83 -20.06 22.05 13.93
C SER A 83 -21.19 21.75 14.90
N PHE A 84 -22.39 22.14 14.50
CA PHE A 84 -23.65 21.91 15.21
C PHE A 84 -24.82 21.88 14.23
N THR A 85 -25.97 21.40 14.68
CA THR A 85 -27.18 21.35 13.84
C THR A 85 -28.21 22.32 14.37
N THR A 86 -28.81 23.13 13.47
CA THR A 86 -29.87 24.06 13.85
C THR A 86 -30.93 24.22 12.75
N MET A 87 -32.08 24.80 13.08
CA MET A 87 -33.07 25.13 12.09
C MET A 87 -32.69 26.43 11.38
N THR A 88 -32.87 26.42 10.06
CA THR A 88 -32.68 27.60 9.21
C THR A 88 -34.04 27.95 8.52
N PHE A 89 -34.27 29.21 8.26
CA PHE A 89 -35.51 29.66 7.64
C PHE A 89 -35.20 30.58 6.45
N ALA A 90 -35.90 30.34 5.35
CA ALA A 90 -35.92 31.27 4.21
C ALA A 90 -37.34 31.80 4.06
N GLY A 91 -37.63 32.89 4.75
CA GLY A 91 -39.01 33.33 5.02
C GLY A 91 -39.74 32.26 5.86
N ASP A 92 -40.92 31.81 5.41
CA ASP A 92 -41.74 30.80 6.14
C ASP A 92 -41.31 29.34 5.90
N ARG A 93 -40.19 29.06 5.21
CA ARG A 93 -39.75 27.71 4.89
C ARG A 93 -38.65 27.24 5.83
N PRO A 94 -38.97 26.35 6.80
CA PRO A 94 -37.98 25.78 7.71
C PRO A 94 -37.19 24.66 7.06
N GLN A 95 -35.91 24.58 7.36
CA GLN A 95 -35.05 23.48 6.98
C GLN A 95 -34.00 23.23 8.06
N LEU A 96 -33.84 21.98 8.48
CA LEU A 96 -32.73 21.59 9.35
C LEU A 96 -31.41 21.68 8.58
N ALA A 97 -30.42 22.40 9.11
CA ALA A 97 -29.11 22.54 8.51
C ALA A 97 -27.97 22.12 9.48
N ASP A 98 -26.92 21.54 8.91
CA ASP A 98 -25.69 21.29 9.60
C ASP A 98 -24.75 22.48 9.43
N VAL A 99 -24.58 23.22 10.52
CA VAL A 99 -23.76 24.43 10.54
C VAL A 99 -22.31 24.08 10.78
N LYS A 100 -21.42 24.51 9.90
CA LYS A 100 -19.99 24.47 10.04
C LYS A 100 -19.47 25.91 10.19
N ALA A 101 -19.14 26.30 11.39
CA ALA A 101 -18.52 27.58 11.66
C ALA A 101 -17.00 27.46 11.58
N THR A 102 -16.35 28.30 10.78
CA THR A 102 -14.91 28.27 10.54
C THR A 102 -14.29 29.64 10.83
N ASP A 103 -13.00 29.64 11.16
CA ASP A 103 -12.21 30.87 11.19
C ASP A 103 -11.75 31.27 9.78
N THR A 104 -11.07 32.41 9.69
CA THR A 104 -10.58 32.98 8.41
C THR A 104 -9.41 32.19 7.80
N LEU A 105 -8.79 31.31 8.56
CA LEU A 105 -7.66 30.50 8.12
C LEU A 105 -8.09 29.22 7.41
N TYR A 106 -9.34 28.81 7.58
CA TYR A 106 -9.87 27.60 6.95
C TYR A 106 -10.05 27.76 5.44
N PRO A 107 -9.69 26.75 4.63
CA PRO A 107 -8.91 25.55 4.98
C PRO A 107 -7.40 25.84 5.03
N LEU A 108 -6.63 25.11 5.88
CA LEU A 108 -5.17 25.23 5.93
C LEU A 108 -4.50 24.56 4.72
N TYR A 109 -5.08 23.44 4.25
CA TYR A 109 -4.70 22.71 3.04
C TYR A 109 -5.95 22.38 2.23
N GLY A 110 -5.75 22.14 0.93
CA GLY A 110 -6.88 21.93 0.00
C GLY A 110 -7.55 23.25 -0.39
N GLU A 111 -8.57 23.14 -1.19
CA GLU A 111 -9.30 24.29 -1.73
C GLU A 111 -10.80 24.18 -1.45
N LEU A 112 -11.40 25.26 -0.95
CA LEU A 112 -12.84 25.40 -0.82
C LEU A 112 -13.38 25.92 -2.17
N ILE A 113 -14.07 25.03 -2.92
CA ILE A 113 -14.64 25.39 -4.21
C ILE A 113 -16.03 25.98 -4.02
N THR A 114 -16.19 27.23 -4.40
CA THR A 114 -17.45 28.02 -4.23
C THR A 114 -17.91 28.62 -5.56
N ARG A 115 -19.17 29.01 -5.61
CA ARG A 115 -19.74 29.85 -6.69
C ARG A 115 -20.35 31.12 -6.08
N PRO A 116 -19.80 32.31 -6.35
CA PRO A 116 -18.57 32.64 -7.08
C PRO A 116 -17.32 32.01 -6.48
N ALA A 117 -16.26 31.85 -7.30
CA ALA A 117 -15.04 31.23 -6.85
C ALA A 117 -14.27 32.05 -5.80
N GLY A 118 -13.59 31.39 -4.86
CA GLY A 118 -12.71 32.02 -3.89
C GLY A 118 -13.39 32.66 -2.68
N LEU A 119 -14.66 32.42 -2.47
CA LEU A 119 -15.39 32.94 -1.29
C LEU A 119 -14.99 32.16 -0.03
N ARG A 120 -14.93 32.93 1.08
CA ARG A 120 -14.85 32.40 2.45
C ARG A 120 -15.96 33.10 3.26
N PRO A 121 -16.55 32.44 4.28
CA PRO A 121 -17.60 33.05 5.05
C PRO A 121 -17.02 34.21 5.87
N GLU A 122 -17.40 35.44 5.55
CA GLU A 122 -17.14 36.62 6.35
C GLU A 122 -18.17 36.77 7.44
N PRO A 123 -17.90 37.55 8.53
CA PRO A 123 -18.91 37.79 9.55
C PRO A 123 -20.17 38.43 8.96
N GLY A 124 -21.35 37.85 9.22
CA GLY A 124 -22.63 38.25 8.67
C GLY A 124 -23.00 37.60 7.34
N GLU A 125 -22.13 36.70 6.84
CA GLU A 125 -22.36 35.97 5.59
C GLU A 125 -22.49 34.46 5.82
N VAL A 126 -23.22 33.80 4.92
CA VAL A 126 -23.36 32.34 4.87
C VAL A 126 -23.09 31.81 3.47
N LEU A 127 -22.34 30.72 3.39
CA LEU A 127 -22.20 29.92 2.18
C LEU A 127 -23.07 28.68 2.34
N VAL A 128 -23.94 28.41 1.35
CA VAL A 128 -24.91 27.32 1.42
C VAL A 128 -24.49 26.18 0.49
N ALA A 129 -24.71 24.93 0.89
CA ALA A 129 -24.54 23.79 -0.02
C ALA A 129 -25.55 23.89 -1.17
N SER A 130 -25.19 23.41 -2.36
CA SER A 130 -26.02 23.38 -3.57
C SER A 130 -27.39 22.76 -3.31
N ARG A 131 -27.44 21.74 -2.43
CA ARG A 131 -28.66 21.04 -2.01
C ARG A 131 -29.62 21.99 -1.25
N LEU A 132 -29.11 22.77 -0.28
CA LEU A 132 -29.91 23.72 0.50
C LEU A 132 -30.42 24.85 -0.40
N GLN A 133 -29.54 25.35 -1.29
CA GLN A 133 -29.92 26.35 -2.29
C GLN A 133 -31.12 25.88 -3.11
N ALA A 134 -31.11 24.64 -3.61
CA ALA A 134 -32.21 24.10 -4.41
C ALA A 134 -33.48 23.85 -3.59
N GLN A 135 -33.38 23.39 -2.34
CA GLN A 135 -34.52 23.12 -1.45
C GLN A 135 -35.28 24.41 -1.05
N LEU A 136 -34.53 25.42 -0.66
CA LEU A 136 -35.09 26.69 -0.22
C LEU A 136 -35.24 27.73 -1.35
N ASN A 137 -34.79 27.37 -2.58
CA ASN A 137 -34.79 28.25 -3.76
C ASN A 137 -34.10 29.60 -3.51
N LEU A 138 -32.89 29.52 -2.86
CA LEU A 138 -32.12 30.69 -2.47
C LEU A 138 -31.34 31.28 -3.65
N LYS A 139 -31.22 32.59 -3.67
CA LYS A 139 -30.32 33.30 -4.59
C LYS A 139 -29.20 33.97 -3.79
N ILE A 140 -28.09 34.25 -4.46
CA ILE A 140 -27.01 35.03 -3.87
C ILE A 140 -27.53 36.42 -3.52
N GLY A 141 -27.29 36.84 -2.28
CA GLY A 141 -27.79 38.10 -1.72
C GLY A 141 -29.09 37.98 -0.90
N ASP A 142 -29.76 36.81 -0.93
CA ASP A 142 -30.94 36.55 -0.10
C ASP A 142 -30.55 36.45 1.39
N ASP A 143 -31.51 36.74 2.25
CA ASP A 143 -31.37 36.59 3.68
C ASP A 143 -31.76 35.17 4.11
N LEU A 144 -30.94 34.54 4.96
CA LEU A 144 -31.18 33.24 5.56
C LEU A 144 -31.08 33.35 7.09
N ASP A 145 -32.15 33.02 7.77
CA ASP A 145 -32.16 32.99 9.23
C ASP A 145 -31.52 31.69 9.70
N VAL A 146 -30.51 31.79 10.57
CA VAL A 146 -29.76 30.68 11.17
C VAL A 146 -29.89 30.81 12.69
N GLY A 147 -30.77 29.99 13.29
CA GLY A 147 -31.16 30.22 14.69
C GLY A 147 -31.77 31.61 14.85
N ASP A 148 -31.24 32.41 15.76
CA ASP A 148 -31.76 33.76 16.10
C ASP A 148 -31.13 34.90 15.26
N THR A 149 -30.25 34.59 14.29
CA THR A 149 -29.57 35.61 13.48
C THR A 149 -29.84 35.44 11.98
N THR A 150 -29.92 36.57 11.27
CA THR A 150 -30.08 36.61 9.82
C THR A 150 -28.73 36.85 9.16
N LEU A 151 -28.34 35.97 8.25
CA LEU A 151 -27.08 36.00 7.50
C LEU A 151 -27.37 36.15 6.00
N LYS A 152 -26.50 36.84 5.27
CA LYS A 152 -26.63 37.00 3.82
C LYS A 152 -25.98 35.83 3.08
N VAL A 153 -26.68 35.26 2.11
CA VAL A 153 -26.16 34.21 1.25
C VAL A 153 -25.13 34.83 0.30
N ALA A 154 -23.83 34.65 0.61
CA ALA A 154 -22.73 35.16 -0.20
C ALA A 154 -22.42 34.25 -1.41
N GLY A 155 -22.70 32.96 -1.29
CA GLY A 155 -22.43 32.02 -2.38
C GLY A 155 -22.81 30.57 -2.05
N VAL A 156 -22.46 29.69 -2.98
CA VAL A 156 -22.76 28.26 -2.92
C VAL A 156 -21.48 27.46 -2.80
N VAL A 157 -21.44 26.58 -1.83
CA VAL A 157 -20.35 25.62 -1.68
C VAL A 157 -20.55 24.45 -2.65
N VAL A 158 -19.59 24.25 -3.53
CA VAL A 158 -19.57 23.13 -4.48
C VAL A 158 -18.82 21.94 -3.89
N GLN A 159 -17.66 22.20 -3.28
CA GLN A 159 -16.81 21.16 -2.68
C GLN A 159 -16.03 21.71 -1.49
N GLU A 160 -16.00 20.93 -0.41
CA GLU A 160 -15.19 21.19 0.78
C GLU A 160 -14.02 20.18 0.82
N PRO A 161 -12.80 20.58 1.23
CA PRO A 161 -11.67 19.64 1.29
C PRO A 161 -11.87 18.58 2.36
N ASP A 162 -12.32 18.93 3.56
CA ASP A 162 -12.47 18.05 4.73
C ASP A 162 -13.90 17.49 4.88
N ASN A 163 -14.65 17.39 3.80
CA ASN A 163 -15.97 16.76 3.81
C ASN A 163 -15.82 15.23 3.99
N GLY A 164 -15.48 14.84 5.23
CA GLY A 164 -15.34 13.44 5.61
C GLY A 164 -16.64 12.69 5.41
N PHE A 165 -16.53 11.41 5.03
CA PHE A 165 -17.66 10.51 4.91
C PHE A 165 -18.40 10.39 6.25
N ASN A 166 -19.50 11.10 6.41
CA ASN A 166 -20.46 10.89 7.46
C ASN A 166 -21.79 10.44 6.84
N PRO A 167 -22.01 9.12 6.71
CA PRO A 167 -23.21 8.57 6.06
C PRO A 167 -24.51 8.92 6.80
N PHE A 168 -24.41 9.45 8.01
CA PHE A 168 -25.56 9.84 8.85
C PHE A 168 -25.82 11.35 8.86
N GLN A 169 -25.08 12.12 8.05
CA GLN A 169 -25.33 13.56 7.90
C GLN A 169 -26.54 13.80 7.02
N THR A 170 -27.68 13.90 7.64
CA THR A 170 -28.97 14.04 6.94
C THR A 170 -29.30 15.49 6.57
N ALA A 171 -28.77 16.46 7.32
CA ALA A 171 -29.03 17.87 7.10
C ALA A 171 -28.05 18.48 6.08
N PRO A 172 -28.52 19.32 5.14
CA PRO A 172 -27.67 20.05 4.22
C PRO A 172 -26.75 21.00 4.97
N ARG A 173 -25.53 21.17 4.47
CA ARG A 173 -24.49 21.98 5.13
C ARG A 173 -24.59 23.45 4.79
N ILE A 174 -24.26 24.27 5.80
CA ILE A 174 -23.98 25.69 5.64
C ILE A 174 -22.66 26.04 6.32
N LEU A 175 -21.91 26.96 5.72
CA LEU A 175 -20.67 27.49 6.29
C LEU A 175 -20.90 28.91 6.74
N ILE A 176 -20.57 29.21 7.99
CA ILE A 176 -20.63 30.53 8.60
C ILE A 176 -19.28 30.91 9.23
N ASN A 177 -19.11 32.19 9.55
CA ASN A 177 -17.96 32.61 10.31
C ASN A 177 -18.09 32.23 11.80
N LEU A 178 -16.99 31.84 12.43
CA LEU A 178 -16.96 31.48 13.86
C LEU A 178 -17.43 32.63 14.77
N ALA A 179 -17.22 33.89 14.36
CA ALA A 179 -17.67 35.09 15.10
C ALA A 179 -19.20 35.26 15.16
N ASP A 180 -19.92 34.58 14.28
CA ASP A 180 -21.41 34.70 14.24
C ASP A 180 -22.10 33.62 15.08
N VAL A 181 -21.36 32.61 15.56
CA VAL A 181 -21.93 31.47 16.28
C VAL A 181 -22.72 31.89 17.52
N GLU A 182 -22.19 32.78 18.32
CA GLU A 182 -22.89 33.28 19.53
C GLU A 182 -24.20 33.98 19.19
N LYS A 183 -24.26 34.71 18.06
CA LYS A 183 -25.45 35.44 17.61
C LYS A 183 -26.58 34.51 17.17
N THR A 184 -26.24 33.26 16.77
CA THR A 184 -27.26 32.29 16.32
C THR A 184 -28.17 31.81 17.46
N GLY A 185 -27.74 31.93 18.75
CA GLY A 185 -28.48 31.40 19.88
C GLY A 185 -28.65 29.87 19.85
N ALA A 186 -28.07 29.20 18.88
CA ALA A 186 -28.28 27.76 18.63
C ALA A 186 -27.55 26.85 19.63
N ILE A 187 -26.55 27.39 20.33
CA ILE A 187 -25.76 26.61 21.31
C ILE A 187 -26.40 26.75 22.69
N GLN A 188 -27.03 25.69 23.16
CA GLN A 188 -27.66 25.60 24.47
C GLN A 188 -27.09 24.44 25.28
N PRO A 189 -27.25 24.41 26.62
CA PRO A 189 -26.86 23.27 27.42
C PRO A 189 -27.50 21.97 26.87
N GLY A 190 -26.68 20.99 26.53
CA GLY A 190 -27.11 19.74 25.90
C GLY A 190 -27.04 19.70 24.37
N SER A 191 -26.66 20.80 23.71
CA SER A 191 -26.43 20.80 22.25
C SER A 191 -25.28 19.86 21.90
N ARG A 192 -25.46 19.09 20.82
CA ARG A 192 -24.39 18.26 20.24
C ARG A 192 -23.42 19.15 19.49
N LEU A 193 -22.24 19.37 20.06
CA LEU A 193 -21.17 20.16 19.47
C LEU A 193 -20.01 19.27 19.05
N SER A 194 -19.36 19.64 17.95
CA SER A 194 -18.12 19.00 17.52
C SER A 194 -17.09 20.07 17.22
N TYR A 195 -16.11 20.18 18.09
CA TYR A 195 -14.96 21.06 17.90
C TYR A 195 -13.89 20.33 17.09
N ARG A 196 -13.34 21.00 16.09
CA ARG A 196 -12.21 20.53 15.31
C ARG A 196 -11.14 21.60 15.28
N TYR A 197 -9.92 21.20 15.57
CA TYR A 197 -8.74 22.07 15.51
C TYR A 197 -7.78 21.43 14.50
N MET A 198 -7.51 22.14 13.43
CA MET A 198 -6.63 21.70 12.35
C MET A 198 -5.26 22.32 12.58
N PHE A 199 -4.21 21.50 12.49
CA PHE A 199 -2.83 21.92 12.69
C PHE A 199 -2.06 21.68 11.39
N ALA A 200 -1.29 22.70 10.96
CA ALA A 200 -0.45 22.63 9.78
C ALA A 200 0.92 23.24 10.06
N GLY A 201 2.00 22.60 9.57
CA GLY A 201 3.35 23.11 9.73
C GLY A 201 4.44 22.11 9.39
N PRO A 202 5.71 22.39 9.73
CA PRO A 202 6.82 21.49 9.48
C PRO A 202 6.64 20.14 10.18
N ALA A 203 7.06 19.05 9.52
CA ALA A 203 6.86 17.68 10.01
C ALA A 203 7.46 17.44 11.41
N ASP A 204 8.62 18.03 11.71
CA ASP A 204 9.28 17.94 13.00
C ASP A 204 8.51 18.68 14.11
N ALA A 205 7.86 19.81 13.78
CA ALA A 205 7.00 20.55 14.70
C ALA A 205 5.70 19.77 14.99
N ILE A 206 5.08 19.21 13.95
CA ILE A 206 3.90 18.33 14.07
C ILE A 206 4.22 17.11 14.96
N GLN A 207 5.38 16.49 14.78
CA GLN A 207 5.77 15.34 15.57
C GLN A 207 5.99 15.70 17.04
N ARG A 208 6.71 16.79 17.34
CA ARG A 208 6.89 17.27 18.73
C ARG A 208 5.55 17.58 19.39
N PHE A 209 4.68 18.32 18.69
CA PHE A 209 3.36 18.65 19.17
C PHE A 209 2.47 17.41 19.41
N THR A 210 2.53 16.43 18.51
CA THR A 210 1.82 15.15 18.67
C THR A 210 2.29 14.40 19.93
N GLN A 211 3.60 14.34 20.16
CA GLN A 211 4.17 13.69 21.35
C GLN A 211 3.80 14.43 22.66
N TYR A 212 3.70 15.75 22.62
CA TYR A 212 3.26 16.58 23.75
C TYR A 212 1.77 16.39 24.04
N LEU A 213 0.93 16.38 23.00
CA LEU A 213 -0.52 16.40 23.14
C LEU A 213 -1.11 15.03 23.45
N THR A 214 -0.61 13.94 22.82
CA THR A 214 -1.18 12.59 22.93
C THR A 214 -1.38 12.10 24.38
N PRO A 215 -0.43 12.25 25.31
CA PRO A 215 -0.61 11.79 26.70
C PRO A 215 -1.60 12.64 27.52
N GLN A 216 -2.00 13.80 27.03
CA GLN A 216 -2.91 14.71 27.72
C GLN A 216 -4.36 14.61 27.23
N LEU A 217 -4.60 13.84 26.13
CA LEU A 217 -5.92 13.67 25.54
C LEU A 217 -6.83 12.86 26.46
N LYS A 218 -8.07 13.32 26.58
CA LYS A 218 -9.14 12.59 27.24
C LYS A 218 -9.83 11.64 26.27
N ALA A 219 -10.70 10.76 26.76
CA ALA A 219 -11.41 9.75 25.97
C ALA A 219 -12.29 10.34 24.84
N ASP A 220 -12.87 11.52 25.07
CA ASP A 220 -13.69 12.26 24.09
C ASP A 220 -12.87 13.04 23.07
N GLN A 221 -11.54 13.07 23.23
CA GLN A 221 -10.61 13.85 22.41
C GLN A 221 -9.75 12.90 21.57
N LYS A 222 -9.76 13.10 20.28
CA LYS A 222 -8.97 12.27 19.35
C LYS A 222 -8.14 13.17 18.46
N LEU A 223 -6.81 13.00 18.53
CA LEU A 223 -5.87 13.58 17.58
C LEU A 223 -5.61 12.55 16.49
N PHE A 224 -5.96 12.86 15.26
CA PHE A 224 -5.77 11.94 14.15
C PHE A 224 -5.18 12.64 12.92
N GLY A 225 -4.36 11.90 12.21
CA GLY A 225 -3.97 12.19 10.84
C GLY A 225 -4.75 11.29 9.90
N LEU A 226 -4.44 11.33 8.62
CA LEU A 226 -5.12 10.49 7.65
C LEU A 226 -4.91 9.00 7.90
N GLU A 227 -3.71 8.62 8.32
CA GLU A 227 -3.35 7.23 8.63
C GLU A 227 -4.16 6.67 9.80
N GLU A 228 -4.52 7.52 10.76
CA GLU A 228 -5.23 7.18 11.98
C GLU A 228 -6.76 7.37 11.86
N SER A 229 -7.23 7.95 10.76
CA SER A 229 -8.67 8.29 10.58
C SER A 229 -9.58 7.06 10.49
N GLY A 230 -9.01 5.84 10.48
CA GLY A 230 -9.76 4.57 10.61
C GLY A 230 -10.73 4.26 9.46
N GLY A 231 -10.85 5.15 8.48
CA GLY A 231 -11.70 4.98 7.32
C GLY A 231 -11.08 4.06 6.26
N THR A 232 -11.92 3.56 5.37
CA THR A 232 -11.53 2.69 4.24
C THR A 232 -10.41 3.31 3.40
N LEU A 233 -10.49 4.62 3.16
CA LEU A 233 -9.49 5.35 2.39
C LEU A 233 -8.12 5.40 3.08
N GLY A 234 -8.10 5.65 4.40
CA GLY A 234 -6.86 5.69 5.20
C GLY A 234 -6.13 4.35 5.18
N LYS A 235 -6.85 3.24 5.38
CA LYS A 235 -6.28 1.88 5.29
C LYS A 235 -5.74 1.56 3.89
N SER A 236 -6.46 1.96 2.83
CA SER A 236 -6.02 1.75 1.45
C SER A 236 -4.76 2.55 1.12
N LEU A 237 -4.66 3.79 1.60
CA LEU A 237 -3.45 4.62 1.47
C LEU A 237 -2.27 4.02 2.24
N GLN A 238 -2.47 3.57 3.48
CA GLN A 238 -1.45 2.91 4.27
C GLN A 238 -0.93 1.64 3.59
N ARG A 239 -1.83 0.80 3.07
CA ARG A 239 -1.45 -0.40 2.30
C ARG A 239 -0.66 -0.04 1.03
N SER A 240 -1.04 1.06 0.37
CA SER A 240 -0.31 1.57 -0.80
C SER A 240 1.10 2.01 -0.44
N GLN A 241 1.28 2.76 0.64
CA GLN A 241 2.61 3.17 1.14
C GLN A 241 3.47 1.95 1.49
N GLN A 242 2.91 0.96 2.18
CA GLN A 242 3.59 -0.30 2.49
C GLN A 242 4.03 -1.03 1.22
N PHE A 243 3.19 -1.06 0.17
CA PHE A 243 3.56 -1.67 -1.11
C PHE A 243 4.66 -0.89 -1.84
N LEU A 244 4.61 0.44 -1.84
CA LEU A 244 5.65 1.28 -2.42
C LEU A 244 7.00 1.04 -1.73
N LEU A 245 7.00 1.01 -0.41
CA LEU A 245 8.18 0.72 0.41
C LEU A 245 8.71 -0.70 0.15
N LEU A 246 7.83 -1.69 0.05
CA LEU A 246 8.19 -3.06 -0.32
C LEU A 246 8.84 -3.11 -1.71
N SER A 247 8.24 -2.43 -2.70
CA SER A 247 8.76 -2.38 -4.07
C SER A 247 10.17 -1.76 -4.14
N ALA A 248 10.39 -0.67 -3.39
CA ALA A 248 11.70 -0.03 -3.27
C ALA A 248 12.72 -0.99 -2.61
N LEU A 249 12.31 -1.68 -1.55
CA LEU A 249 13.15 -2.66 -0.84
C LEU A 249 13.52 -3.86 -1.74
N LEU A 250 12.55 -4.40 -2.48
CA LEU A 250 12.78 -5.50 -3.43
C LEU A 250 13.77 -5.09 -4.52
N THR A 251 13.64 -3.86 -5.03
CA THR A 251 14.56 -3.30 -6.03
C THR A 251 15.97 -3.16 -5.48
N LEU A 252 16.10 -2.69 -4.24
CA LEU A 252 17.40 -2.60 -3.58
C LEU A 252 18.05 -3.98 -3.41
N LEU A 253 17.28 -5.01 -3.04
CA LEU A 253 17.77 -6.39 -2.94
C LEU A 253 18.22 -6.96 -4.29
N LEU A 254 17.46 -6.68 -5.36
CA LEU A 254 17.86 -7.02 -6.72
C LEU A 254 19.18 -6.32 -7.12
N ALA A 255 19.33 -5.05 -6.76
CA ALA A 255 20.57 -4.30 -6.98
C ALA A 255 21.76 -4.91 -6.20
N VAL A 256 21.55 -5.31 -4.94
CA VAL A 256 22.58 -6.03 -4.12
C VAL A 256 23.01 -7.32 -4.81
N ALA A 257 22.06 -8.10 -5.32
CA ALA A 257 22.36 -9.32 -6.04
C ALA A 257 23.18 -9.05 -7.31
N ALA A 258 22.80 -8.03 -8.08
CA ALA A 258 23.53 -7.62 -9.29
C ALA A 258 24.96 -7.17 -9.00
N VAL A 259 25.14 -6.30 -8.00
CA VAL A 259 26.45 -5.83 -7.56
C VAL A 259 27.32 -6.99 -7.08
N THR A 260 26.74 -7.94 -6.36
CA THR A 260 27.42 -9.17 -5.87
C THR A 260 27.97 -9.99 -7.04
N VAL A 261 27.13 -10.26 -8.04
CA VAL A 261 27.53 -11.01 -9.24
C VAL A 261 28.58 -10.25 -10.03
N ALA A 262 28.39 -8.94 -10.23
CA ALA A 262 29.31 -8.08 -10.94
C ALA A 262 30.70 -8.05 -10.26
N MET A 263 30.75 -7.88 -8.93
CA MET A 263 31.99 -7.83 -8.17
C MET A 263 32.76 -9.15 -8.19
N ASN A 264 32.06 -10.24 -8.01
CA ASN A 264 32.67 -11.57 -8.11
C ASN A 264 33.25 -11.82 -9.51
N HIS A 265 32.51 -11.43 -10.55
CA HIS A 265 32.98 -11.55 -11.92
C HIS A 265 34.20 -10.67 -12.19
N TYR A 266 34.17 -9.41 -11.79
CA TYR A 266 35.29 -8.48 -11.90
C TYR A 266 36.56 -9.06 -11.28
N CYS A 267 36.49 -9.50 -10.02
CA CYS A 267 37.64 -10.04 -9.33
C CYS A 267 38.17 -11.33 -10.00
N ARG A 268 37.28 -12.23 -10.44
CA ARG A 268 37.67 -13.48 -11.12
C ARG A 268 38.41 -13.21 -12.44
N SER A 269 37.96 -12.24 -13.22
CA SER A 269 38.59 -11.86 -14.50
C SER A 269 39.96 -11.21 -14.34
N ARG A 270 40.31 -10.81 -13.10
CA ARG A 270 41.60 -10.15 -12.81
C ARG A 270 42.65 -11.04 -12.13
N TYR A 271 42.31 -12.30 -11.81
CA TYR A 271 43.27 -13.17 -11.12
C TYR A 271 44.56 -13.39 -11.90
N GLU A 272 44.51 -13.66 -13.20
CA GLU A 272 45.67 -13.86 -14.05
C GLU A 272 46.53 -12.59 -14.15
N LEU A 273 45.91 -11.44 -14.36
CA LEU A 273 46.57 -10.15 -14.42
C LEU A 273 47.33 -9.82 -13.13
N VAL A 274 46.69 -10.08 -11.96
CA VAL A 274 47.36 -9.87 -10.67
C VAL A 274 48.53 -10.85 -10.47
N ALA A 275 48.39 -12.10 -10.90
CA ALA A 275 49.46 -13.09 -10.83
C ALA A 275 50.65 -12.65 -11.68
N ILE A 276 50.44 -12.20 -12.95
CA ILE A 276 51.44 -11.67 -13.85
C ILE A 276 52.13 -10.42 -13.26
N LEU A 277 51.36 -9.45 -12.76
CA LEU A 277 51.93 -8.25 -12.15
C LEU A 277 52.78 -8.57 -10.93
N LYS A 278 52.45 -9.55 -10.15
CA LYS A 278 53.27 -10.03 -9.02
C LYS A 278 54.55 -10.74 -9.46
N THR A 279 54.55 -11.51 -10.56
CA THR A 279 55.77 -12.11 -11.12
C THR A 279 56.69 -11.01 -11.65
N LEU A 280 56.18 -9.89 -12.13
CA LEU A 280 56.95 -8.71 -12.57
C LEU A 280 57.41 -7.82 -11.41
N GLY A 281 57.21 -8.24 -10.15
CA GLY A 281 57.67 -7.51 -8.96
C GLY A 281 56.77 -6.44 -8.43
N ALA A 282 55.50 -6.35 -8.88
CA ALA A 282 54.56 -5.36 -8.37
C ALA A 282 54.24 -5.59 -6.88
N GLY A 283 54.57 -4.60 -6.06
CA GLY A 283 54.28 -4.62 -4.62
C GLY A 283 52.81 -4.49 -4.30
N ARG A 284 52.42 -4.92 -3.08
CA ARG A 284 51.04 -4.93 -2.61
C ARG A 284 50.36 -3.54 -2.70
N LYS A 285 51.08 -2.47 -2.36
CA LYS A 285 50.56 -1.11 -2.43
C LYS A 285 50.26 -0.64 -3.86
N THR A 286 51.10 -1.03 -4.83
CA THR A 286 50.91 -0.73 -6.25
C THR A 286 49.69 -1.44 -6.82
N LEU A 287 49.57 -2.74 -6.53
CA LEU A 287 48.39 -3.54 -6.92
C LEU A 287 47.11 -2.98 -6.33
N LEU A 288 47.13 -2.64 -5.05
CA LEU A 288 46.00 -2.04 -4.36
C LEU A 288 45.55 -0.74 -5.03
N ARG A 289 46.48 0.17 -5.32
CA ARG A 289 46.16 1.43 -6.00
C ARG A 289 45.62 1.21 -7.42
N LEU A 290 46.17 0.26 -8.16
CA LEU A 290 45.75 -0.02 -9.54
C LEU A 290 44.32 -0.59 -9.57
N ILE A 291 44.04 -1.64 -8.79
CA ILE A 291 42.74 -2.35 -8.85
C ILE A 291 41.66 -1.55 -8.15
N ALA A 292 41.93 -0.98 -6.98
CA ALA A 292 40.97 -0.10 -6.29
C ALA A 292 40.68 1.17 -7.10
N GLY A 293 41.71 1.76 -7.74
CA GLY A 293 41.50 2.93 -8.61
C GLY A 293 40.67 2.60 -9.85
N GLN A 294 40.91 1.42 -10.45
CA GLN A 294 40.06 0.96 -11.57
C GLN A 294 38.63 0.70 -11.14
N TRP A 295 38.42 0.08 -9.97
CA TRP A 295 37.10 -0.16 -9.41
C TRP A 295 36.37 1.15 -9.10
N LEU A 296 37.08 2.12 -8.48
CA LEU A 296 36.52 3.44 -8.20
C LEU A 296 36.11 4.18 -9.50
N ALA A 297 36.98 4.13 -10.53
CA ALA A 297 36.66 4.70 -11.84
C ALA A 297 35.42 4.04 -12.46
N LEU A 298 35.29 2.71 -12.34
CA LEU A 298 34.13 1.97 -12.80
C LEU A 298 32.87 2.40 -12.05
N LEU A 299 32.93 2.54 -10.72
CA LEU A 299 31.81 3.00 -9.91
C LEU A 299 31.39 4.42 -10.28
N LEU A 300 32.31 5.34 -10.48
CA LEU A 300 32.03 6.73 -10.88
C LEU A 300 31.35 6.80 -12.27
N VAL A 301 31.89 6.06 -13.24
CA VAL A 301 31.30 6.03 -14.60
C VAL A 301 29.95 5.32 -14.61
N SER A 302 29.81 4.22 -13.86
CA SER A 302 28.53 3.50 -13.73
C SER A 302 27.50 4.34 -12.98
N GLY A 303 27.91 5.03 -11.91
CA GLY A 303 27.07 5.95 -11.15
C GLY A 303 26.56 7.11 -12.01
N GLY A 304 27.46 7.77 -12.76
CA GLY A 304 27.08 8.86 -13.66
C GLY A 304 26.14 8.41 -14.80
N ALA A 305 26.50 7.33 -15.50
CA ALA A 305 25.66 6.77 -16.56
C ALA A 305 24.33 6.23 -16.00
N GLY A 306 24.34 5.58 -14.83
CA GLY A 306 23.16 5.08 -14.16
C GLY A 306 22.22 6.20 -13.71
N SER A 307 22.78 7.31 -13.22
CA SER A 307 22.01 8.50 -12.87
C SER A 307 21.30 9.12 -14.08
N VAL A 308 22.00 9.25 -15.21
CA VAL A 308 21.39 9.75 -16.45
C VAL A 308 20.28 8.82 -16.94
N LEU A 309 20.53 7.51 -16.97
CA LEU A 309 19.52 6.53 -17.36
C LEU A 309 18.34 6.49 -16.37
N GLY A 310 18.60 6.61 -15.07
CA GLY A 310 17.58 6.66 -14.03
C GLY A 310 16.64 7.85 -14.20
N LEU A 311 17.19 9.05 -14.45
CA LEU A 311 16.40 10.24 -14.75
C LEU A 311 15.61 10.12 -16.06
N LEU A 312 16.19 9.48 -17.08
CA LEU A 312 15.48 9.20 -18.34
C LEU A 312 14.32 8.24 -18.11
N PHE A 313 14.52 7.17 -17.34
CA PHE A 313 13.45 6.25 -16.99
C PHE A 313 12.37 6.94 -16.14
N GLU A 314 12.75 7.73 -15.14
CA GLU A 314 11.83 8.54 -14.35
C GLU A 314 10.99 9.46 -15.22
N SER A 315 11.63 10.26 -16.09
CA SER A 315 10.94 11.21 -16.97
C SER A 315 10.03 10.52 -17.99
N LEU A 316 10.46 9.39 -18.54
CA LEU A 316 9.65 8.58 -19.45
C LEU A 316 8.41 8.06 -18.75
N LEU A 317 8.57 7.52 -17.52
CA LEU A 317 7.47 6.98 -16.73
C LEU A 317 6.47 8.06 -16.32
N ILE A 318 6.95 9.21 -15.86
CA ILE A 318 6.09 10.35 -15.53
C ILE A 318 5.27 10.78 -16.75
N ARG A 319 5.88 10.83 -17.95
CA ARG A 319 5.15 11.17 -19.19
C ARG A 319 4.12 10.11 -19.59
N LEU A 320 4.44 8.83 -19.43
CA LEU A 320 3.51 7.73 -19.71
C LEU A 320 2.34 7.74 -18.72
N LEU A 321 2.58 8.17 -17.49
CA LEU A 321 1.59 8.24 -16.43
C LEU A 321 0.85 9.58 -16.36
N ALA A 322 1.32 10.62 -17.06
CA ALA A 322 0.75 11.96 -17.01
C ALA A 322 -0.78 12.03 -17.16
N PRO A 323 -1.44 11.18 -18.01
CA PRO A 323 -2.91 11.19 -18.11
C PRO A 323 -3.63 10.67 -16.86
N VAL A 324 -2.90 10.10 -15.92
CA VAL A 324 -3.45 9.31 -14.79
C VAL A 324 -3.01 9.84 -13.44
N LEU A 325 -1.86 10.50 -13.41
CA LEU A 325 -1.32 11.11 -12.20
C LEU A 325 -2.05 12.42 -11.87
N PRO A 326 -2.09 12.83 -10.58
CA PRO A 326 -2.48 14.19 -10.21
C PRO A 326 -1.71 15.20 -11.06
N ALA A 327 -2.34 16.30 -11.40
CA ALA A 327 -1.82 17.29 -12.35
C ALA A 327 -0.40 17.77 -12.03
N GLU A 328 0.01 17.74 -10.77
CA GLU A 328 1.35 18.13 -10.32
C GLU A 328 1.89 17.15 -9.26
N LEU A 329 2.78 16.24 -9.69
CA LEU A 329 3.58 15.47 -8.72
C LEU A 329 4.67 16.37 -8.13
N PRO A 330 4.85 16.37 -6.79
CA PRO A 330 5.92 17.13 -6.15
C PRO A 330 7.30 16.66 -6.64
N ALA A 331 8.30 17.53 -6.57
CA ALA A 331 9.67 17.18 -6.92
C ALA A 331 10.22 16.09 -5.99
N ALA A 332 11.02 15.16 -6.53
CA ALA A 332 11.67 14.13 -5.72
C ALA A 332 12.65 14.76 -4.72
N SER A 333 12.79 14.13 -3.55
CA SER A 333 13.76 14.53 -2.54
C SER A 333 15.20 14.18 -2.96
N GLY A 334 16.18 14.58 -2.15
CA GLY A 334 17.56 14.14 -2.34
C GLY A 334 17.84 12.69 -1.91
N TRP A 335 16.93 12.04 -1.16
CA TRP A 335 17.13 10.70 -0.61
C TRP A 335 17.34 9.61 -1.66
N PRO A 336 16.58 9.54 -2.78
CA PRO A 336 16.81 8.56 -3.85
C PRO A 336 18.25 8.63 -4.42
N TRP A 337 18.83 9.82 -4.49
CA TRP A 337 20.23 10.00 -4.91
C TRP A 337 21.22 9.43 -3.91
N VAL A 338 21.00 9.68 -2.62
CA VAL A 338 21.86 9.16 -1.55
C VAL A 338 21.82 7.63 -1.54
N TRP A 339 20.64 7.04 -1.69
CA TRP A 339 20.48 5.59 -1.66
C TRP A 339 20.98 4.91 -2.93
N SER A 340 20.81 5.49 -4.11
CA SER A 340 21.29 4.90 -5.36
C SER A 340 22.81 4.95 -5.46
N LEU A 341 23.43 6.10 -5.25
CA LEU A 341 24.88 6.28 -5.38
C LEU A 341 25.63 5.81 -4.13
N GLY A 342 25.19 6.25 -2.95
CA GLY A 342 25.79 5.88 -1.66
C GLY A 342 25.59 4.40 -1.36
N GLY A 343 24.38 3.89 -1.60
CA GLY A 343 24.05 2.48 -1.46
C GLY A 343 24.88 1.59 -2.38
N MET A 344 25.00 1.94 -3.68
CA MET A 344 25.86 1.21 -4.61
C MET A 344 27.32 1.18 -4.13
N ALA A 345 27.87 2.31 -3.69
CA ALA A 345 29.24 2.40 -3.20
C ALA A 345 29.45 1.53 -1.94
N LEU A 346 28.53 1.64 -0.98
CA LEU A 346 28.57 0.88 0.27
C LEU A 346 28.42 -0.65 0.03
N ILE A 347 27.44 -1.06 -0.76
CA ILE A 347 27.20 -2.45 -1.11
C ILE A 347 28.42 -3.01 -1.86
N SER A 348 28.99 -2.27 -2.81
CA SER A 348 30.17 -2.67 -3.55
C SER A 348 31.39 -2.88 -2.62
N LEU A 349 31.54 -2.03 -1.62
CA LEU A 349 32.60 -2.16 -0.62
C LEU A 349 32.40 -3.42 0.25
N ILE A 350 31.20 -3.60 0.79
CA ILE A 350 30.88 -4.71 1.70
C ILE A 350 30.99 -6.05 0.98
N VAL A 351 30.27 -6.19 -0.12
CA VAL A 351 30.23 -7.44 -0.91
C VAL A 351 31.55 -7.71 -1.61
N GLY A 352 32.23 -6.64 -2.02
CA GLY A 352 33.52 -6.71 -2.70
C GLY A 352 34.71 -7.08 -1.82
N LEU A 353 34.61 -6.89 -0.51
CA LEU A 353 35.76 -7.06 0.40
C LEU A 353 36.41 -8.44 0.31
N ARG A 354 35.60 -9.51 0.27
CA ARG A 354 36.08 -10.90 0.19
C ARG A 354 36.71 -11.23 -1.17
N PRO A 355 36.01 -11.04 -2.32
CA PRO A 355 36.61 -11.30 -3.63
C PRO A 355 37.89 -10.47 -3.84
N TYR A 356 37.89 -9.23 -3.35
CA TYR A 356 39.06 -8.35 -3.43
C TYR A 356 40.24 -8.86 -2.61
N ARG A 357 40.01 -9.29 -1.36
CA ARG A 357 41.08 -9.93 -0.54
C ARG A 357 41.61 -11.22 -1.15
N GLN A 358 40.72 -12.04 -1.73
CA GLN A 358 41.12 -13.23 -2.47
C GLN A 358 42.00 -12.91 -3.69
N LEU A 359 41.62 -11.82 -4.42
CA LEU A 359 42.39 -11.34 -5.54
C LEU A 359 43.79 -10.87 -5.11
N MET A 360 43.89 -10.12 -4.00
CA MET A 360 45.15 -9.68 -3.44
C MET A 360 46.03 -10.84 -2.93
N ALA A 361 45.43 -11.94 -2.48
CA ALA A 361 46.11 -13.13 -1.99
C ALA A 361 46.56 -14.12 -3.10
N THR A 362 46.23 -13.81 -4.37
CA THR A 362 46.59 -14.67 -5.51
C THR A 362 48.11 -14.87 -5.56
N GLN A 363 48.54 -16.13 -5.69
CA GLN A 363 49.95 -16.51 -5.75
C GLN A 363 50.50 -16.36 -7.19
N PRO A 364 51.76 -15.96 -7.39
CA PRO A 364 52.41 -15.90 -8.70
C PRO A 364 52.38 -17.26 -9.42
N LEU A 365 52.47 -18.36 -8.68
CA LEU A 365 52.48 -19.74 -9.21
C LEU A 365 51.24 -20.11 -10.03
N ARG A 366 50.14 -19.30 -9.91
CA ARG A 366 48.90 -19.47 -10.67
C ARG A 366 49.09 -19.30 -12.18
N VAL A 367 50.12 -18.56 -12.61
CA VAL A 367 50.45 -18.43 -14.04
C VAL A 367 50.84 -19.77 -14.63
N LEU A 368 51.44 -20.65 -13.80
CA LEU A 368 51.88 -21.99 -14.20
C LEU A 368 50.89 -23.10 -13.84
N ARG A 369 50.06 -22.91 -12.82
CA ARG A 369 49.09 -23.88 -12.33
C ARG A 369 47.77 -23.23 -12.00
N ASN A 370 46.71 -23.54 -12.77
CA ASN A 370 45.38 -22.98 -12.59
C ASN A 370 44.68 -23.37 -11.25
N ASP A 371 45.19 -24.42 -10.55
CA ASP A 371 44.56 -25.00 -9.37
C ASP A 371 45.06 -24.43 -8.02
N ALA A 372 46.02 -23.52 -8.01
CA ALA A 372 46.58 -22.94 -6.79
C ALA A 372 45.65 -21.90 -6.16
N PHE A 373 44.62 -22.37 -5.48
CA PHE A 373 43.64 -21.51 -4.78
C PHE A 373 43.92 -21.50 -3.27
N ARG A 374 44.33 -20.41 -2.70
CA ARG A 374 44.38 -20.21 -1.24
C ARG A 374 43.09 -19.46 -0.79
N VAL A 375 42.24 -20.13 -0.03
CA VAL A 375 41.05 -19.50 0.57
C VAL A 375 41.49 -18.67 1.78
N VAL A 376 41.47 -17.35 1.64
CA VAL A 376 41.92 -16.41 2.69
C VAL A 376 40.88 -16.24 3.80
N TRP A 377 39.63 -16.34 3.44
CA TRP A 377 38.53 -16.25 4.40
C TRP A 377 37.50 -17.34 4.10
N PRO A 378 37.28 -18.30 5.02
CA PRO A 378 36.26 -19.31 4.85
C PRO A 378 34.87 -18.64 4.84
N LEU A 379 34.01 -19.14 3.98
CA LEU A 379 32.65 -18.60 3.74
C LEU A 379 31.85 -18.51 5.05
N ARG A 380 32.07 -19.39 5.99
CA ARG A 380 31.39 -19.48 7.30
C ARG A 380 31.57 -18.25 8.18
N TYR A 381 32.63 -17.45 8.04
CA TYR A 381 32.84 -16.23 8.80
C TYR A 381 32.42 -14.97 8.02
N TYR A 382 32.57 -15.01 6.71
CA TYR A 382 32.28 -13.85 5.85
C TYR A 382 30.78 -13.65 5.65
N LEU A 383 30.03 -14.74 5.43
CA LEU A 383 28.60 -14.71 5.14
C LEU A 383 27.79 -14.05 6.29
N PRO A 384 27.96 -14.44 7.57
CA PRO A 384 27.21 -13.79 8.66
C PRO A 384 27.57 -12.31 8.86
N ILE A 385 28.86 -11.94 8.67
CA ILE A 385 29.29 -10.55 8.81
C ILE A 385 28.67 -9.68 7.70
N THR A 386 28.73 -10.13 6.45
CA THR A 386 28.12 -9.38 5.33
C THR A 386 26.60 -9.31 5.43
N ALA A 387 25.95 -10.40 5.86
CA ALA A 387 24.52 -10.43 6.12
C ALA A 387 24.15 -9.48 7.25
N LEU A 388 24.90 -9.45 8.35
CA LEU A 388 24.64 -8.54 9.47
C LEU A 388 24.74 -7.07 9.05
N ILE A 389 25.79 -6.70 8.30
CA ILE A 389 25.97 -5.31 7.86
C ILE A 389 24.87 -4.92 6.84
N LEU A 390 24.48 -5.85 5.98
CA LEU A 390 23.39 -5.62 5.02
C LEU A 390 22.04 -5.45 5.73
N VAL A 391 21.76 -6.31 6.71
CA VAL A 391 20.56 -6.19 7.55
C VAL A 391 20.58 -4.88 8.35
N ALA A 392 21.73 -4.51 8.94
CA ALA A 392 21.87 -3.24 9.65
C ALA A 392 21.63 -2.03 8.71
N GLY A 393 22.10 -2.08 7.47
CA GLY A 393 21.83 -1.09 6.45
C GLY A 393 20.35 -1.01 6.08
N LEU A 394 19.68 -2.16 5.94
CA LEU A 394 18.24 -2.24 5.67
C LEU A 394 17.41 -1.73 6.86
N VAL A 395 17.82 -2.06 8.09
CA VAL A 395 17.18 -1.53 9.31
C VAL A 395 17.35 -0.01 9.41
N ALA A 396 18.50 0.52 9.04
CA ALA A 396 18.72 1.97 9.01
C ALA A 396 17.85 2.69 7.97
N LEU A 397 17.48 1.99 6.89
CA LEU A 397 16.61 2.49 5.81
C LEU A 397 15.12 2.48 6.15
N VAL A 398 14.65 1.33 6.61
CA VAL A 398 13.21 1.00 6.72
C VAL A 398 12.73 1.01 8.17
N GLY A 399 13.69 1.11 9.10
CA GLY A 399 13.40 0.91 10.52
C GLY A 399 13.16 -0.58 10.87
N LEU A 400 12.82 -0.84 12.13
CA LEU A 400 12.43 -2.17 12.63
C LEU A 400 10.97 -2.45 12.30
N SER A 401 10.64 -2.59 11.02
CA SER A 401 9.28 -2.86 10.56
C SER A 401 9.00 -4.37 10.43
N THR A 402 7.75 -4.77 10.63
CA THR A 402 7.29 -6.15 10.38
C THR A 402 7.50 -6.57 8.93
N LEU A 403 7.43 -5.61 8.00
CA LEU A 403 7.70 -5.79 6.58
C LEU A 403 9.15 -6.22 6.31
N LEU A 404 10.12 -5.60 6.98
CA LEU A 404 11.54 -5.98 6.85
C LEU A 404 11.77 -7.40 7.38
N TRP A 405 11.22 -7.73 8.56
CA TRP A 405 11.38 -9.06 9.14
C TRP A 405 10.74 -10.16 8.31
N SER A 406 9.56 -9.91 7.74
CA SER A 406 8.87 -10.86 6.87
C SER A 406 9.68 -11.15 5.59
N LEU A 407 10.28 -10.13 5.00
CA LEU A 407 11.12 -10.27 3.83
C LEU A 407 12.42 -11.04 4.14
N LEU A 408 13.07 -10.71 5.26
CA LEU A 408 14.28 -11.42 5.72
C LEU A 408 14.01 -12.89 6.02
N LEU A 409 12.86 -13.21 6.62
CA LEU A 409 12.43 -14.58 6.86
C LEU A 409 12.16 -15.33 5.56
N GLY A 410 11.53 -14.71 4.58
CA GLY A 410 11.33 -15.26 3.23
C GLY A 410 12.67 -15.56 2.54
N MET A 411 13.64 -14.65 2.66
CA MET A 411 14.99 -14.86 2.14
C MET A 411 15.72 -16.00 2.86
N LEU A 412 15.56 -16.13 4.19
CA LEU A 412 16.12 -17.23 4.96
C LEU A 412 15.49 -18.57 4.57
N ALA A 413 14.15 -18.60 4.43
CA ALA A 413 13.42 -19.77 3.95
C ALA A 413 13.89 -20.20 2.55
N LEU A 414 14.08 -19.25 1.64
CA LEU A 414 14.65 -19.49 0.32
C LEU A 414 16.07 -20.08 0.41
N ALA A 415 16.94 -19.51 1.25
CA ALA A 415 18.31 -20.00 1.42
C ALA A 415 18.35 -21.44 1.96
N LEU A 416 17.51 -21.76 2.94
CA LEU A 416 17.35 -23.12 3.48
C LEU A 416 16.81 -24.09 2.41
N LEU A 417 15.77 -23.68 1.70
CA LEU A 417 15.19 -24.47 0.62
C LEU A 417 16.21 -24.75 -0.50
N LEU A 418 16.95 -23.72 -0.93
CA LEU A 418 18.01 -23.87 -1.93
C LEU A 418 19.12 -24.81 -1.46
N SER A 419 19.45 -24.80 -0.17
CA SER A 419 20.42 -25.73 0.41
C SER A 419 19.91 -27.17 0.34
N VAL A 420 18.63 -27.38 0.65
CA VAL A 420 17.97 -28.70 0.60
C VAL A 420 17.77 -29.18 -0.84
N VAL A 421 17.15 -28.34 -1.68
CA VAL A 421 16.83 -28.63 -3.08
C VAL A 421 18.10 -28.73 -3.92
N GLY A 422 19.06 -27.83 -3.68
CA GLY A 422 20.35 -27.87 -4.37
C GLY A 422 21.11 -29.16 -4.08
N TRP A 423 21.19 -29.60 -2.84
CA TRP A 423 21.85 -30.80 -2.42
C TRP A 423 21.08 -32.08 -2.81
N GLY A 424 19.78 -32.12 -2.50
CA GLY A 424 18.88 -33.21 -2.85
C GLY A 424 18.68 -33.36 -4.36
N GLY A 425 18.52 -32.23 -5.08
CA GLY A 425 18.38 -32.21 -6.53
C GLY A 425 19.64 -32.70 -7.25
N LEU A 426 20.85 -32.36 -6.76
CA LEU A 426 22.08 -32.86 -7.30
C LEU A 426 22.22 -34.37 -7.07
N ILE A 427 21.78 -34.92 -5.92
CA ILE A 427 21.76 -36.35 -5.64
C ILE A 427 20.75 -37.06 -6.56
N LEU A 428 19.56 -36.50 -6.72
CA LEU A 428 18.52 -37.07 -7.58
C LEU A 428 18.94 -37.06 -9.06
N LEU A 429 19.54 -36.00 -9.53
CA LEU A 429 20.07 -35.88 -10.90
C LEU A 429 21.19 -36.89 -11.19
N ARG A 430 21.95 -37.28 -10.18
CA ARG A 430 22.98 -38.38 -10.32
C ARG A 430 22.36 -39.73 -10.58
N ARG A 431 21.11 -39.97 -10.13
CA ARG A 431 20.42 -41.27 -10.27
C ARG A 431 19.60 -41.36 -11.57
N LEU A 432 19.35 -40.26 -12.25
CA LEU A 432 18.55 -40.22 -13.47
C LEU A 432 19.37 -40.70 -14.68
N THR A 433 18.96 -41.80 -15.28
CA THR A 433 19.49 -42.29 -16.58
C THR A 433 18.76 -41.57 -17.73
N LEU A 434 19.36 -40.50 -18.26
CA LEU A 434 18.80 -39.70 -19.32
C LEU A 434 19.15 -40.28 -20.72
N LYS A 435 18.16 -40.61 -21.51
CA LYS A 435 18.32 -41.10 -22.88
C LYS A 435 18.78 -40.03 -23.89
N ASN A 436 18.44 -38.77 -23.65
CA ASN A 436 18.78 -37.65 -24.56
C ASN A 436 20.20 -37.13 -24.26
N LEU A 437 21.10 -37.19 -25.25
CA LEU A 437 22.51 -36.79 -25.13
C LEU A 437 22.67 -35.32 -24.69
N ALA A 438 21.88 -34.38 -25.23
CA ALA A 438 21.95 -32.96 -24.88
C ALA A 438 21.60 -32.73 -23.41
N LEU A 439 20.54 -33.38 -22.91
CA LEU A 439 20.08 -33.29 -21.53
C LEU A 439 21.11 -33.95 -20.57
N ARG A 440 21.68 -35.06 -20.96
CA ARG A 440 22.72 -35.74 -20.18
C ARG A 440 24.01 -34.92 -20.06
N LEU A 441 24.42 -34.24 -21.15
CA LEU A 441 25.54 -33.31 -21.12
C LEU A 441 25.27 -32.09 -20.23
N ALA A 442 24.05 -31.52 -20.28
CA ALA A 442 23.62 -30.42 -19.43
C ALA A 442 23.66 -30.81 -17.94
N VAL A 443 23.06 -31.96 -17.58
CA VAL A 443 23.03 -32.46 -16.20
C VAL A 443 24.43 -32.79 -15.69
N ASN A 444 25.25 -33.54 -16.46
CA ASN A 444 26.60 -33.87 -16.08
C ASN A 444 27.46 -32.64 -15.80
N ARG A 445 27.22 -31.57 -16.50
CA ARG A 445 27.90 -30.29 -16.28
C ARG A 445 27.48 -29.62 -14.97
N LEU A 446 26.18 -29.54 -14.70
CA LEU A 446 25.65 -29.02 -13.43
C LEU A 446 26.24 -29.80 -12.23
N LEU A 447 26.47 -31.10 -12.39
CA LEU A 447 27.04 -31.94 -11.37
C LEU A 447 28.57 -31.82 -11.21
N ARG A 448 29.29 -31.41 -12.27
CA ARG A 448 30.77 -31.25 -12.20
C ARG A 448 31.22 -30.02 -11.45
N GLN A 449 30.41 -28.95 -11.45
CA GLN A 449 30.73 -27.68 -10.78
C GLN A 449 29.62 -27.26 -9.79
N PRO A 450 29.39 -28.04 -8.72
CA PRO A 450 28.24 -27.87 -7.84
C PRO A 450 28.21 -26.48 -7.17
N ALA A 451 29.36 -25.95 -6.77
CA ALA A 451 29.41 -24.61 -6.15
C ALA A 451 29.01 -23.47 -7.09
N ALA A 452 29.40 -23.57 -8.37
CA ALA A 452 29.00 -22.55 -9.36
C ALA A 452 27.51 -22.69 -9.71
N THR A 453 27.01 -23.92 -9.82
CA THR A 453 25.58 -24.20 -10.08
C THR A 453 24.71 -23.72 -8.95
N ILE A 454 25.05 -23.99 -7.68
CA ILE A 454 24.30 -23.52 -6.50
C ILE A 454 24.29 -21.98 -6.43
N SER A 455 25.44 -21.36 -6.70
CA SER A 455 25.53 -19.89 -6.74
C SER A 455 24.63 -19.28 -7.83
N GLN A 456 24.54 -19.90 -9.01
CA GLN A 456 23.66 -19.45 -10.09
C GLN A 456 22.19 -19.69 -9.74
N LEU A 457 21.86 -20.88 -9.22
CA LEU A 457 20.51 -21.19 -8.75
C LEU A 457 20.05 -20.19 -7.68
N ALA A 458 20.91 -19.87 -6.70
CA ALA A 458 20.60 -18.91 -5.65
C ALA A 458 20.30 -17.50 -6.21
N ALA A 459 21.12 -17.04 -7.16
CA ALA A 459 20.93 -15.73 -7.76
C ALA A 459 19.65 -15.66 -8.60
N PHE A 460 19.36 -16.68 -9.41
CA PHE A 460 18.13 -16.74 -10.21
C PHE A 460 16.89 -16.93 -9.35
N SER A 461 16.93 -17.81 -8.34
CA SER A 461 15.81 -18.03 -7.43
C SER A 461 15.45 -16.77 -6.65
N LEU A 462 16.45 -16.03 -6.15
CA LEU A 462 16.20 -14.76 -5.47
C LEU A 462 15.51 -13.77 -6.40
N SER A 463 16.00 -13.60 -7.62
CA SER A 463 15.39 -12.68 -8.59
C SER A 463 13.96 -13.08 -8.96
N PHE A 464 13.69 -14.37 -9.20
CA PHE A 464 12.33 -14.85 -9.48
C PHE A 464 11.42 -14.76 -8.26
N MET A 465 11.92 -15.04 -7.04
CA MET A 465 11.14 -14.87 -5.81
C MET A 465 10.68 -13.43 -5.62
N LEU A 466 11.60 -12.47 -5.77
CA LEU A 466 11.28 -11.05 -5.59
C LEU A 466 10.27 -10.56 -6.63
N LEU A 467 10.41 -11.00 -7.89
CA LEU A 467 9.46 -10.69 -8.96
C LEU A 467 8.08 -11.34 -8.72
N ALA A 468 8.05 -12.61 -8.32
CA ALA A 468 6.82 -13.34 -8.04
C ALA A 468 6.06 -12.70 -6.87
N LEU A 469 6.78 -12.36 -5.79
CA LEU A 469 6.21 -11.73 -4.60
C LEU A 469 5.54 -10.39 -4.95
N LEU A 470 6.21 -9.57 -5.76
CA LEU A 470 5.66 -8.28 -6.20
C LEU A 470 4.40 -8.46 -7.07
N LEU A 471 4.42 -9.42 -8.02
CA LEU A 471 3.30 -9.67 -8.93
C LEU A 471 2.07 -10.18 -8.19
N VAL A 472 2.24 -11.10 -7.24
CA VAL A 472 1.12 -11.66 -6.47
C VAL A 472 0.52 -10.60 -5.56
N LEU A 473 1.35 -9.89 -4.78
CA LEU A 473 0.84 -8.83 -3.90
C LEU A 473 0.13 -7.71 -4.66
N ARG A 474 0.62 -7.35 -5.86
CA ARG A 474 -0.10 -6.41 -6.72
C ARG A 474 -1.48 -6.94 -7.11
N GLY A 475 -1.56 -8.19 -7.56
CA GLY A 475 -2.82 -8.84 -7.92
C GLY A 475 -3.81 -8.80 -6.76
N ASP A 476 -3.38 -9.27 -5.60
CA ASP A 476 -4.21 -9.32 -4.39
C ASP A 476 -4.72 -7.94 -3.95
N LEU A 477 -3.86 -6.91 -4.02
CA LEU A 477 -4.26 -5.54 -3.70
C LEU A 477 -5.32 -5.01 -4.68
N LEU A 478 -5.09 -5.20 -5.99
CA LEU A 478 -6.01 -4.71 -7.02
C LEU A 478 -7.36 -5.42 -6.97
N ASP A 479 -7.36 -6.74 -6.83
CA ASP A 479 -8.59 -7.53 -6.76
C ASP A 479 -9.44 -7.13 -5.55
N ARG A 480 -8.81 -6.91 -4.40
CA ARG A 480 -9.51 -6.46 -3.18
C ARG A 480 -10.06 -5.04 -3.30
N TRP A 481 -9.31 -4.12 -3.93
CA TRP A 481 -9.81 -2.78 -4.16
C TRP A 481 -11.01 -2.75 -5.12
N GLN A 482 -10.99 -3.59 -6.16
CA GLN A 482 -12.13 -3.75 -7.05
C GLN A 482 -13.36 -4.36 -6.34
N GLN A 483 -13.12 -5.26 -5.39
CA GLN A 483 -14.19 -5.85 -4.58
C GLN A 483 -14.79 -4.86 -3.57
N GLN A 484 -14.00 -3.91 -3.05
CA GLN A 484 -14.46 -2.87 -2.12
C GLN A 484 -15.41 -1.85 -2.79
N LEU A 485 -15.19 -1.55 -4.06
CA LEU A 485 -16.00 -0.61 -4.85
C LEU A 485 -16.55 -1.29 -6.11
N PRO A 486 -17.48 -2.25 -5.98
CA PRO A 486 -18.09 -2.88 -7.14
C PRO A 486 -18.75 -1.82 -8.04
N PRO A 487 -18.74 -2.01 -9.36
CA PRO A 487 -19.35 -1.08 -10.30
C PRO A 487 -20.85 -0.83 -10.10
N ASP A 488 -21.53 -1.75 -9.42
CA ASP A 488 -22.96 -1.72 -9.08
C ASP A 488 -23.24 -1.20 -7.65
N SER A 489 -22.24 -0.66 -6.95
CA SER A 489 -22.44 -0.07 -5.62
C SER A 489 -23.50 1.01 -5.66
N PRO A 490 -24.41 1.06 -4.65
CA PRO A 490 -25.40 2.11 -4.55
C PRO A 490 -24.70 3.45 -4.33
N ASN A 491 -25.15 4.49 -5.01
CA ASN A 491 -24.64 5.84 -4.83
C ASN A 491 -25.62 6.77 -4.07
N TYR A 492 -26.84 6.28 -3.80
CA TYR A 492 -27.85 7.00 -3.02
C TYR A 492 -28.41 6.12 -1.92
N PHE A 493 -28.64 6.75 -0.75
CA PHE A 493 -29.33 6.15 0.38
C PHE A 493 -30.57 6.99 0.71
N LEU A 494 -31.69 6.32 0.95
CA LEU A 494 -32.90 6.90 1.49
C LEU A 494 -33.04 6.49 2.94
N LEU A 495 -33.13 7.48 3.82
CA LEU A 495 -33.18 7.32 5.28
C LEU A 495 -34.48 7.92 5.82
N ASN A 496 -34.83 7.57 7.06
CA ASN A 496 -35.97 8.14 7.79
C ASN A 496 -37.33 7.96 7.07
N MET A 497 -37.49 6.83 6.37
CA MET A 497 -38.74 6.45 5.73
C MET A 497 -39.72 5.90 6.79
N THR A 498 -40.97 6.31 6.76
CA THR A 498 -42.00 5.67 7.56
C THR A 498 -42.47 4.38 6.87
N GLU A 499 -43.03 3.44 7.62
CA GLU A 499 -43.55 2.18 7.09
C GLU A 499 -44.60 2.41 5.95
N GLN A 500 -45.44 3.41 6.10
CA GLN A 500 -46.45 3.77 5.10
C GLN A 500 -45.89 4.33 3.80
N GLN A 501 -44.70 4.92 3.86
CA GLN A 501 -43.99 5.44 2.69
C GLN A 501 -43.25 4.38 1.90
N VAL A 502 -42.86 3.25 2.52
CA VAL A 502 -42.08 2.17 1.87
C VAL A 502 -42.73 1.70 0.55
N PRO A 503 -44.01 1.31 0.50
CA PRO A 503 -44.64 0.86 -0.74
C PRO A 503 -44.72 1.98 -1.80
N GLN A 504 -44.93 3.23 -1.38
CA GLN A 504 -45.04 4.38 -2.27
C GLN A 504 -43.66 4.71 -2.92
N VAL A 505 -42.60 4.70 -2.12
CA VAL A 505 -41.23 4.92 -2.60
C VAL A 505 -40.78 3.79 -3.52
N ARG A 506 -41.11 2.54 -3.17
CA ARG A 506 -40.84 1.37 -4.03
C ARG A 506 -41.50 1.52 -5.40
N THR A 507 -42.78 1.91 -5.41
CA THR A 507 -43.54 2.15 -6.65
C THR A 507 -42.94 3.31 -7.45
N PHE A 508 -42.61 4.41 -6.80
CA PHE A 508 -41.96 5.56 -7.46
C PHE A 508 -40.64 5.16 -8.13
N LEU A 509 -39.74 4.45 -7.42
CA LEU A 509 -38.46 4.04 -7.97
C LEU A 509 -38.63 3.04 -9.12
N SER A 510 -39.56 2.09 -9.00
CA SER A 510 -39.83 1.12 -10.07
C SER A 510 -40.41 1.74 -11.33
N GLN A 511 -41.30 2.74 -11.20
CA GLN A 511 -41.86 3.50 -12.34
C GLN A 511 -40.78 4.23 -13.14
N HIS A 512 -39.68 4.63 -12.49
CA HIS A 512 -38.56 5.31 -13.11
C HIS A 512 -37.38 4.38 -13.42
N GLN A 513 -37.63 3.06 -13.42
CA GLN A 513 -36.63 2.02 -13.73
C GLN A 513 -35.39 2.07 -12.82
N VAL A 514 -35.58 2.50 -11.57
CA VAL A 514 -34.53 2.48 -10.54
C VAL A 514 -34.73 1.27 -9.64
N GLU A 515 -33.77 0.36 -9.67
CA GLU A 515 -33.78 -0.81 -8.78
C GLU A 515 -33.38 -0.39 -7.36
N ALA A 516 -34.34 -0.37 -6.45
CA ALA A 516 -34.07 -0.24 -5.04
C ALA A 516 -33.59 -1.58 -4.48
N ARG A 517 -32.56 -1.55 -3.66
CA ARG A 517 -32.09 -2.72 -2.90
C ARG A 517 -33.06 -3.01 -1.75
N THR A 518 -32.72 -3.95 -0.88
CA THR A 518 -33.49 -4.33 0.28
C THR A 518 -33.86 -3.09 1.13
N PHE A 519 -35.11 -3.06 1.59
CA PHE A 519 -35.58 -2.08 2.56
C PHE A 519 -35.35 -2.64 3.96
N TYR A 520 -34.58 -1.93 4.76
CA TYR A 520 -34.18 -2.30 6.10
C TYR A 520 -34.97 -1.49 7.12
N PRO A 521 -35.68 -2.12 8.04
CA PRO A 521 -36.21 -1.43 9.21
C PRO A 521 -35.06 -1.07 10.15
N VAL A 522 -35.06 0.12 10.70
CA VAL A 522 -34.03 0.64 11.60
C VAL A 522 -34.68 1.07 12.90
N VAL A 523 -34.26 0.45 13.99
CA VAL A 523 -34.67 0.81 15.35
C VAL A 523 -33.47 1.38 16.09
N ARG A 524 -33.61 2.55 16.68
CA ARG A 524 -32.55 3.20 17.47
C ARG A 524 -32.68 2.82 18.92
N VAL A 525 -31.63 2.25 19.49
CA VAL A 525 -31.58 1.80 20.88
C VAL A 525 -30.23 2.05 21.49
N ARG A 526 -30.15 1.98 22.82
CA ARG A 526 -28.91 1.99 23.57
C ARG A 526 -28.67 0.64 24.22
N LEU A 527 -27.46 0.11 24.15
CA LEU A 527 -27.02 -1.08 24.88
C LEU A 527 -26.86 -0.70 26.37
N THR A 528 -27.66 -1.31 27.23
CA THR A 528 -27.73 -0.98 28.66
C THR A 528 -27.03 -2.01 29.54
N GLU A 529 -27.25 -3.31 29.26
CA GLU A 529 -26.72 -4.39 30.09
C GLU A 529 -26.14 -5.52 29.24
N ILE A 530 -25.14 -6.18 29.81
CA ILE A 530 -24.51 -7.39 29.31
C ILE A 530 -24.55 -8.41 30.43
N ASN A 531 -25.19 -9.52 30.23
CA ASN A 531 -25.36 -10.59 31.22
C ASN A 531 -25.88 -10.05 32.59
N GLY A 532 -26.83 -9.11 32.54
CA GLY A 532 -27.45 -8.51 33.73
C GLY A 532 -26.57 -7.46 34.46
N GLN A 533 -25.42 -7.10 33.90
CA GLN A 533 -24.56 -6.06 34.45
C GLN A 533 -24.58 -4.82 33.55
N GLN A 534 -24.56 -3.63 34.14
CA GLN A 534 -24.55 -2.38 33.38
C GLN A 534 -23.34 -2.31 32.44
N ALA A 535 -23.59 -2.17 31.14
CA ALA A 535 -22.57 -2.15 30.10
C ALA A 535 -21.53 -1.03 30.31
N THR A 536 -21.95 0.13 30.80
CA THR A 536 -21.07 1.28 31.14
C THR A 536 -20.14 1.03 32.32
N LYS A 537 -20.44 0.04 33.17
CA LYS A 537 -19.54 -0.35 34.27
C LYS A 537 -18.57 -1.44 33.88
N LEU A 538 -18.95 -2.29 32.91
CA LEU A 538 -18.11 -3.37 32.39
C LEU A 538 -17.06 -2.86 31.41
N ILE A 539 -17.41 -1.87 30.60
CA ILE A 539 -16.60 -1.36 29.52
C ILE A 539 -16.33 0.11 29.78
N ALA A 540 -15.07 0.44 30.05
CA ALA A 540 -14.66 1.81 30.24
C ALA A 540 -14.87 2.63 28.95
N GLU A 541 -15.11 3.92 29.09
CA GLU A 541 -15.42 4.81 27.96
C GLU A 541 -14.31 4.83 26.90
N ASP A 542 -13.07 4.66 27.33
CA ASP A 542 -11.84 4.61 26.54
C ASP A 542 -11.44 3.19 26.07
N ALA A 543 -12.17 2.15 26.53
CA ALA A 543 -11.89 0.78 26.10
C ALA A 543 -12.36 0.50 24.66
N PRO A 544 -11.75 -0.48 23.98
CA PRO A 544 -12.28 -0.98 22.70
C PRO A 544 -13.75 -1.43 22.90
N GLY A 545 -14.68 -0.79 22.22
CA GLY A 545 -16.13 -1.04 22.41
C GLY A 545 -16.89 0.02 23.21
N GLY A 546 -16.22 0.92 23.92
CA GLY A 546 -16.84 2.03 24.65
C GLY A 546 -17.73 2.91 23.76
N GLU A 547 -17.37 3.10 22.50
CA GLU A 547 -18.21 3.82 21.52
C GLU A 547 -19.58 3.17 21.30
N ALA A 548 -19.66 1.85 21.36
CA ALA A 548 -20.93 1.13 21.13
C ALA A 548 -21.84 1.19 22.38
N VAL A 549 -21.27 1.32 23.57
CA VAL A 549 -22.02 1.42 24.82
C VAL A 549 -22.52 2.84 25.06
N ASN A 550 -21.72 3.85 24.64
CA ASN A 550 -22.03 5.26 24.92
C ASN A 550 -22.83 5.99 23.83
N ARG A 551 -23.16 5.33 22.72
CA ARG A 551 -24.01 5.87 21.65
C ARG A 551 -25.26 5.04 21.40
N GLU A 552 -26.20 5.65 20.70
CA GLU A 552 -27.33 4.90 20.14
C GLU A 552 -26.85 3.98 19.02
N LEU A 553 -27.34 2.74 19.03
CA LEU A 553 -27.09 1.73 18.03
C LEU A 553 -28.31 1.63 17.10
N ASN A 554 -28.05 1.39 15.83
CA ASN A 554 -29.08 1.06 14.87
C ASN A 554 -29.20 -0.46 14.80
N LEU A 555 -30.36 -0.98 15.18
CA LEU A 555 -30.72 -2.39 15.03
C LEU A 555 -31.59 -2.56 13.80
N THR A 556 -31.60 -3.79 13.28
CA THR A 556 -32.50 -4.17 12.19
C THR A 556 -33.00 -5.59 12.42
N TRP A 557 -34.04 -5.97 11.70
CA TRP A 557 -34.49 -7.36 11.61
C TRP A 557 -34.57 -7.81 10.15
N GLN A 558 -34.33 -9.10 9.92
CA GLN A 558 -34.30 -9.66 8.56
C GLN A 558 -34.69 -11.14 8.58
N THR A 559 -35.32 -11.58 7.49
CA THR A 559 -35.65 -13.01 7.27
C THR A 559 -34.41 -13.75 6.73
N ASP A 560 -33.75 -13.17 5.74
CA ASP A 560 -32.62 -13.79 5.06
C ASP A 560 -31.31 -13.23 5.59
N LEU A 561 -30.28 -14.08 5.63
CA LEU A 561 -28.91 -13.64 5.93
C LEU A 561 -28.41 -12.73 4.81
N PRO A 562 -27.92 -11.51 5.10
CA PRO A 562 -27.35 -10.66 4.08
C PRO A 562 -26.18 -11.36 3.37
N GLU A 563 -26.15 -11.34 2.02
CA GLU A 563 -25.16 -12.06 1.20
C GLU A 563 -23.70 -11.79 1.58
N HIS A 564 -23.43 -10.58 2.16
CA HIS A 564 -22.07 -10.14 2.52
C HIS A 564 -21.75 -10.28 4.02
N ASN A 565 -22.59 -10.98 4.76
CA ASN A 565 -22.45 -11.20 6.21
C ASN A 565 -22.36 -12.70 6.52
N PRO A 566 -21.30 -13.42 6.10
CA PRO A 566 -21.18 -14.84 6.36
C PRO A 566 -21.17 -15.14 7.87
N LEU A 567 -21.85 -16.21 8.25
CA LEU A 567 -21.80 -16.73 9.61
C LEU A 567 -20.41 -17.28 9.91
N THR A 568 -19.86 -16.89 11.05
CA THR A 568 -18.61 -17.43 11.58
C THR A 568 -18.85 -18.47 12.68
N ALA A 569 -19.96 -18.34 13.42
CA ALA A 569 -20.37 -19.29 14.44
C ALA A 569 -21.88 -19.21 14.70
N GLY A 570 -22.47 -20.29 15.21
CA GLY A 570 -23.91 -20.36 15.53
C GLY A 570 -24.76 -20.69 14.32
N TYR A 571 -26.02 -20.27 14.32
CA TYR A 571 -27.01 -20.60 13.31
C TYR A 571 -27.83 -19.38 12.87
N TRP A 572 -28.48 -19.49 11.71
CA TRP A 572 -29.38 -18.50 11.13
C TRP A 572 -30.66 -19.21 10.62
N PRO A 573 -31.85 -18.62 10.70
CA PRO A 573 -32.16 -17.37 11.38
C PRO A 573 -32.22 -17.50 12.92
N PRO A 574 -32.03 -16.40 13.68
CA PRO A 574 -32.29 -16.40 15.12
C PRO A 574 -33.80 -16.55 15.40
N ASN A 575 -34.18 -17.13 16.56
CA ASN A 575 -35.56 -17.21 17.00
C ASN A 575 -36.00 -15.96 17.76
N VAL A 576 -37.27 -15.85 18.11
CA VAL A 576 -37.75 -14.73 18.93
C VAL A 576 -37.05 -14.74 20.29
N GLY A 577 -36.53 -13.59 20.70
CA GLY A 577 -35.66 -13.45 21.89
C GLY A 577 -34.19 -13.77 21.66
N GLU A 578 -33.79 -14.03 20.43
CA GLU A 578 -32.40 -14.26 20.03
C GLU A 578 -31.91 -13.15 19.07
N VAL A 579 -30.58 -13.00 18.97
CA VAL A 579 -29.95 -11.98 18.11
C VAL A 579 -28.67 -12.51 17.49
N SER A 580 -28.43 -12.12 16.27
CA SER A 580 -27.15 -12.29 15.59
C SER A 580 -26.28 -11.04 15.72
N ILE A 581 -25.04 -11.19 16.19
CA ILE A 581 -24.10 -10.08 16.42
C ILE A 581 -22.96 -10.11 15.41
N GLU A 582 -22.41 -8.95 15.09
CA GLU A 582 -21.18 -8.80 14.31
C GLU A 582 -19.98 -9.21 15.15
N GLN A 583 -19.07 -10.02 14.56
CA GLN A 583 -17.92 -10.61 15.26
C GLN A 583 -16.97 -9.54 15.86
N GLY A 584 -16.66 -8.47 15.14
CA GLY A 584 -15.70 -7.45 15.61
C GLY A 584 -16.26 -6.65 16.79
N ILE A 585 -17.57 -6.39 16.84
CA ILE A 585 -18.19 -5.77 18.03
C ILE A 585 -18.28 -6.76 19.19
N ALA A 586 -18.58 -8.05 18.91
CA ALA A 586 -18.60 -9.09 19.91
C ALA A 586 -17.25 -9.22 20.62
N GLU A 587 -16.16 -9.28 19.87
CA GLU A 587 -14.78 -9.33 20.39
C GLU A 587 -14.44 -8.10 21.24
N ARG A 588 -14.82 -6.88 20.79
CA ARG A 588 -14.58 -5.62 21.53
C ARG A 588 -15.38 -5.49 22.81
N LEU A 589 -16.58 -6.08 22.85
CA LEU A 589 -17.44 -6.08 24.02
C LEU A 589 -17.23 -7.32 24.91
N GLY A 590 -16.36 -8.27 24.52
CA GLY A 590 -16.12 -9.53 25.23
C GLY A 590 -17.32 -10.47 25.22
N LEU A 591 -18.14 -10.45 24.15
CA LEU A 591 -19.37 -11.21 24.00
C LEU A 591 -19.14 -12.48 23.19
N GLY A 592 -19.80 -13.56 23.60
CA GLY A 592 -19.79 -14.86 22.92
C GLY A 592 -21.19 -15.41 22.66
N LEU A 593 -21.25 -16.62 22.07
CA LEU A 593 -22.50 -17.33 21.91
C LEU A 593 -23.07 -17.69 23.27
N GLY A 594 -24.36 -17.38 23.46
CA GLY A 594 -25.08 -17.67 24.67
C GLY A 594 -25.18 -16.51 25.66
N ASP A 595 -24.43 -15.45 25.48
CA ASP A 595 -24.52 -14.23 26.29
C ASP A 595 -25.82 -13.48 26.03
N GLU A 596 -26.31 -12.77 27.04
CA GLU A 596 -27.51 -11.97 26.98
C GLU A 596 -27.19 -10.49 26.93
N VAL A 597 -27.82 -9.77 26.01
CA VAL A 597 -27.68 -8.33 25.82
C VAL A 597 -29.03 -7.64 26.00
N SER A 598 -29.06 -6.57 26.79
CA SER A 598 -30.28 -5.78 27.01
C SER A 598 -30.14 -4.39 26.36
N PHE A 599 -31.21 -3.98 25.74
CA PHE A 599 -31.30 -2.69 25.04
C PHE A 599 -32.42 -1.82 25.61
N SER A 600 -32.21 -0.53 25.67
CA SER A 600 -33.24 0.46 25.96
C SER A 600 -33.62 1.18 24.66
N GLY A 601 -34.85 0.99 24.24
CA GLY A 601 -35.47 1.75 23.13
C GLY A 601 -36.24 2.95 23.67
N ASP A 602 -36.89 3.68 22.76
CA ASP A 602 -37.70 4.87 23.12
C ASP A 602 -38.99 4.49 23.89
N THR A 603 -39.57 3.32 23.66
CA THR A 603 -40.83 2.88 24.28
C THR A 603 -40.58 1.90 25.40
N GLN A 604 -39.74 0.93 25.26
CA GLN A 604 -39.46 -0.11 26.28
C GLN A 604 -38.10 -0.73 26.12
N SER A 605 -37.60 -1.31 27.22
CA SER A 605 -36.38 -2.12 27.21
C SER A 605 -36.67 -3.54 26.86
N PHE A 606 -35.74 -4.25 26.20
CA PHE A 606 -35.85 -5.64 25.83
C PHE A 606 -34.47 -6.31 25.86
N SER A 607 -34.46 -7.62 26.02
CA SER A 607 -33.24 -8.44 26.05
C SER A 607 -33.26 -9.47 24.94
N ALA A 608 -32.10 -9.91 24.53
CA ALA A 608 -31.93 -10.98 23.55
C ALA A 608 -30.65 -11.77 23.80
N LYS A 609 -30.69 -13.08 23.49
CA LYS A 609 -29.57 -13.98 23.63
C LYS A 609 -28.80 -14.06 22.31
N ILE A 610 -27.46 -13.98 22.37
CA ILE A 610 -26.60 -14.10 21.19
C ILE A 610 -26.52 -15.56 20.75
N THR A 611 -27.01 -15.88 19.55
CA THR A 611 -27.01 -17.21 18.97
C THR A 611 -26.18 -17.38 17.73
N SER A 612 -25.73 -16.28 17.12
CA SER A 612 -24.81 -16.36 16.01
C SER A 612 -23.87 -15.16 15.91
N LEU A 613 -22.70 -15.43 15.39
CA LEU A 613 -21.67 -14.45 15.05
C LEU A 613 -21.58 -14.32 13.53
N ARG A 614 -21.51 -13.08 13.03
CA ARG A 614 -21.41 -12.76 11.60
C ARG A 614 -20.16 -11.93 11.36
N LYS A 615 -19.49 -12.20 10.26
CA LYS A 615 -18.43 -11.31 9.76
C LYS A 615 -19.04 -10.26 8.84
N VAL A 616 -18.89 -9.00 9.18
CA VAL A 616 -19.43 -7.87 8.40
C VAL A 616 -18.29 -7.16 7.72
N ASP A 617 -18.42 -6.95 6.41
CA ASP A 617 -17.52 -6.08 5.66
C ASP A 617 -18.05 -4.63 5.70
N TRP A 618 -17.53 -3.85 6.64
CA TRP A 618 -17.87 -2.44 6.79
C TRP A 618 -17.31 -1.56 5.66
N GLU A 619 -16.37 -2.10 4.88
CA GLU A 619 -15.76 -1.40 3.75
C GLU A 619 -16.63 -1.46 2.48
N SER A 620 -17.64 -2.32 2.45
CA SER A 620 -18.50 -2.58 1.27
C SER A 620 -19.48 -1.44 0.91
N LEU A 621 -19.57 -0.37 1.70
CA LEU A 621 -20.51 0.75 1.51
C LEU A 621 -21.98 0.32 1.34
N ARG A 622 -22.34 -0.80 1.94
CA ARG A 622 -23.73 -1.33 2.00
C ARG A 622 -24.30 -1.08 3.38
N PRO A 623 -25.65 -1.01 3.53
CA PRO A 623 -26.25 -0.95 4.85
C PRO A 623 -25.85 -2.18 5.68
N ASN A 624 -25.15 -1.96 6.78
CA ASN A 624 -24.72 -3.01 7.70
C ASN A 624 -25.10 -2.65 9.14
N PHE A 625 -25.31 -3.67 9.96
CA PHE A 625 -25.78 -3.52 11.32
C PHE A 625 -24.99 -4.40 12.28
N TYR A 626 -24.73 -3.91 13.48
CA TYR A 626 -24.05 -4.69 14.51
C TYR A 626 -24.93 -5.87 14.99
N PHE A 627 -26.24 -5.62 15.15
CA PHE A 627 -27.19 -6.60 15.61
C PHE A 627 -28.32 -6.77 14.60
N ILE A 628 -28.68 -8.03 14.29
CA ILE A 628 -29.80 -8.35 13.42
C ILE A 628 -30.72 -9.32 14.18
N PHE A 629 -31.97 -8.95 14.27
CA PHE A 629 -33.00 -9.67 14.92
C PHE A 629 -33.83 -10.53 13.94
N PRO A 630 -34.62 -11.51 14.41
CA PRO A 630 -35.60 -12.18 13.57
C PRO A 630 -36.74 -11.22 13.21
N PRO A 631 -37.53 -11.54 12.16
CA PRO A 631 -38.69 -10.73 11.77
C PRO A 631 -39.66 -10.53 12.94
N HIS A 632 -40.26 -9.37 13.01
CA HIS A 632 -41.26 -8.97 14.02
C HIS A 632 -40.77 -8.89 15.48
N ALA A 633 -39.49 -9.13 15.75
CA ALA A 633 -38.94 -9.02 17.11
C ALA A 633 -38.93 -7.57 17.65
N LEU A 634 -38.93 -6.59 16.77
CA LEU A 634 -38.82 -5.16 17.09
C LEU A 634 -40.08 -4.34 16.75
N ASP A 635 -41.21 -5.00 16.47
CA ASP A 635 -42.45 -4.31 16.03
C ASP A 635 -43.03 -3.36 17.10
N ASN A 636 -42.68 -3.56 18.36
CA ASN A 636 -43.12 -2.71 19.47
C ASN A 636 -42.27 -1.45 19.66
N GLN A 637 -41.26 -1.26 18.82
CA GLN A 637 -40.35 -0.10 18.86
C GLN A 637 -40.64 0.83 17.68
N PRO A 638 -40.46 2.16 17.83
CA PRO A 638 -40.52 3.09 16.70
C PRO A 638 -39.49 2.71 15.64
N GLN A 639 -39.95 2.51 14.41
CA GLN A 639 -39.11 2.08 13.29
C GLN A 639 -39.04 3.16 12.20
N THR A 640 -37.89 3.36 11.67
CA THR A 640 -37.67 4.06 10.41
C THR A 640 -37.11 3.08 9.39
N TRP A 641 -37.33 3.34 8.11
CA TRP A 641 -36.87 2.46 7.05
C TRP A 641 -35.73 3.10 6.26
N LEU A 642 -34.83 2.28 5.81
CA LEU A 642 -33.66 2.66 5.02
C LEU A 642 -33.59 1.76 3.79
N THR A 643 -33.29 2.35 2.63
CA THR A 643 -32.90 1.61 1.42
C THR A 643 -31.77 2.30 0.69
N SER A 644 -31.14 1.59 -0.22
CA SER A 644 -30.12 2.14 -1.09
C SER A 644 -30.41 1.77 -2.54
N PHE A 645 -30.02 2.63 -3.46
CA PHE A 645 -30.17 2.40 -4.90
C PHE A 645 -29.04 3.05 -5.69
N ARG A 646 -28.83 2.56 -6.90
CA ARG A 646 -27.93 3.17 -7.85
C ARG A 646 -28.72 3.97 -8.88
N TYR A 647 -28.32 5.22 -9.06
CA TYR A 647 -28.89 6.08 -10.09
C TYR A 647 -27.81 6.94 -10.75
N THR A 648 -27.76 6.94 -12.07
CA THR A 648 -26.79 7.70 -12.87
C THR A 648 -27.48 8.63 -13.89
N GLY A 649 -28.81 8.83 -13.73
CA GLY A 649 -29.61 9.68 -14.60
C GLY A 649 -29.67 11.15 -14.14
N ASP A 650 -30.67 11.89 -14.67
CA ASP A 650 -30.85 13.34 -14.39
C ASP A 650 -31.24 13.58 -12.93
N GLU A 651 -30.61 14.54 -12.26
CA GLU A 651 -30.91 15.01 -10.90
C GLU A 651 -32.36 15.44 -10.69
N ARG A 652 -33.12 15.69 -11.77
CA ARG A 652 -34.56 16.04 -11.71
C ARG A 652 -35.38 14.98 -11.01
N LEU A 653 -35.05 13.71 -11.20
CA LEU A 653 -35.74 12.61 -10.50
C LEU A 653 -35.56 12.69 -8.99
N LEU A 654 -34.36 12.96 -8.54
CA LEU A 654 -34.02 13.09 -7.11
C LEU A 654 -34.71 14.30 -6.49
N THR A 655 -34.84 15.39 -7.26
CA THR A 655 -35.57 16.56 -6.86
C THR A 655 -37.08 16.28 -6.76
N GLN A 656 -37.66 15.52 -7.69
CA GLN A 656 -39.04 15.06 -7.64
C GLN A 656 -39.30 14.15 -6.43
N LEU A 657 -38.41 13.18 -6.18
CA LEU A 657 -38.48 12.29 -5.02
C LEU A 657 -38.51 13.11 -3.70
N ASN A 658 -37.61 14.09 -3.56
CA ASN A 658 -37.58 14.95 -2.36
C ASN A 658 -38.82 15.83 -2.23
N ARG A 659 -39.40 16.34 -3.33
CA ARG A 659 -40.65 17.13 -3.29
C ARG A 659 -41.86 16.28 -2.92
N GLN A 660 -41.93 15.06 -3.43
CA GLN A 660 -43.03 14.14 -3.15
C GLN A 660 -42.96 13.57 -1.74
N PHE A 661 -41.77 13.37 -1.21
CA PHE A 661 -41.54 12.82 0.11
C PHE A 661 -40.55 13.70 0.92
N PRO A 662 -41.01 14.86 1.42
CA PRO A 662 -40.13 15.83 2.07
C PRO A 662 -39.50 15.36 3.39
N THR A 663 -40.08 14.35 4.03
CA THR A 663 -39.58 13.73 5.27
C THR A 663 -38.41 12.79 5.04
N LEU A 664 -38.19 12.34 3.81
CA LEU A 664 -37.09 11.44 3.47
C LEU A 664 -35.76 12.20 3.45
N SER A 665 -34.76 11.57 4.00
CA SER A 665 -33.39 12.03 3.90
C SER A 665 -32.69 11.29 2.77
N LEU A 666 -32.49 11.96 1.64
CA LEU A 666 -31.68 11.46 0.53
C LEU A 666 -30.21 11.78 0.79
N LEU A 667 -29.39 10.75 0.94
CA LEU A 667 -27.93 10.85 1.08
C LEU A 667 -27.28 10.50 -0.25
N ASP A 668 -26.56 11.43 -0.84
CA ASP A 668 -25.74 11.23 -2.03
C ASP A 668 -24.31 10.92 -1.61
N ILE A 669 -23.86 9.71 -1.89
CA ILE A 669 -22.47 9.28 -1.69
C ILE A 669 -21.71 9.14 -3.03
N GLY A 670 -22.38 9.44 -4.14
CA GLY A 670 -21.82 9.27 -5.49
C GLY A 670 -20.55 10.09 -5.71
N ALA A 671 -20.53 11.35 -5.28
CA ALA A 671 -19.35 12.20 -5.38
C ALA A 671 -18.17 11.65 -4.56
N ILE A 672 -18.42 11.15 -3.35
CA ILE A 672 -17.41 10.55 -2.48
C ILE A 672 -16.88 9.25 -3.08
N LEU A 673 -17.78 8.39 -3.59
CA LEU A 673 -17.40 7.15 -4.29
C LEU A 673 -16.56 7.43 -5.53
N GLN A 674 -16.94 8.43 -6.31
CA GLN A 674 -16.22 8.84 -7.50
C GLN A 674 -14.82 9.34 -7.14
N GLN A 675 -14.71 10.18 -6.11
CA GLN A 675 -13.42 10.70 -5.64
C GLN A 675 -12.54 9.59 -5.07
N ALA A 676 -13.08 8.71 -4.22
CA ALA A 676 -12.36 7.55 -3.70
C ALA A 676 -11.93 6.61 -4.83
N GLY A 677 -12.81 6.36 -5.80
CA GLY A 677 -12.51 5.54 -6.99
C GLY A 677 -11.40 6.15 -7.85
N GLN A 678 -11.37 7.46 -8.05
CA GLN A 678 -10.29 8.14 -8.76
C GLN A 678 -8.95 7.99 -8.05
N VAL A 679 -8.90 8.19 -6.73
CA VAL A 679 -7.68 8.00 -5.93
C VAL A 679 -7.20 6.55 -6.03
N LEU A 680 -8.10 5.57 -5.87
CA LEU A 680 -7.74 4.16 -5.98
C LEU A 680 -7.24 3.79 -7.38
N GLN A 681 -7.85 4.32 -8.44
CA GLN A 681 -7.38 4.13 -9.82
C GLN A 681 -6.00 4.74 -10.05
N GLN A 682 -5.75 5.94 -9.54
CA GLN A 682 -4.43 6.59 -9.64
C GLN A 682 -3.35 5.77 -8.95
N VAL A 683 -3.61 5.33 -7.71
CA VAL A 683 -2.70 4.46 -6.96
C VAL A 683 -2.48 3.13 -7.69
N SER A 684 -3.55 2.50 -8.17
CA SER A 684 -3.50 1.23 -8.91
C SER A 684 -2.59 1.32 -10.14
N ARG A 685 -2.77 2.36 -10.96
CA ARG A 685 -1.94 2.56 -12.16
C ARG A 685 -0.50 2.89 -11.82
N ALA A 686 -0.26 3.65 -10.76
CA ALA A 686 1.08 3.92 -10.28
C ALA A 686 1.81 2.63 -9.85
N LEU A 687 1.12 1.76 -9.09
CA LEU A 687 1.63 0.45 -8.72
C LEU A 687 1.90 -0.42 -9.95
N GLU A 688 1.03 -0.39 -10.96
CA GLU A 688 1.20 -1.14 -12.20
C GLU A 688 2.48 -0.75 -12.95
N VAL A 689 2.75 0.53 -13.07
CA VAL A 689 3.97 1.03 -13.72
C VAL A 689 5.21 0.68 -12.92
N MET A 690 5.17 0.78 -11.59
CA MET A 690 6.28 0.36 -10.74
C MET A 690 6.60 -1.13 -10.92
N VAL A 691 5.58 -1.97 -10.98
CA VAL A 691 5.75 -3.41 -11.21
C VAL A 691 6.37 -3.67 -12.60
N ILE A 692 5.90 -3.00 -13.64
CA ILE A 692 6.46 -3.13 -15.00
C ILE A 692 7.95 -2.74 -14.97
N LEU A 693 8.31 -1.65 -14.32
CA LEU A 693 9.70 -1.21 -14.21
C LEU A 693 10.56 -2.23 -13.46
N VAL A 694 10.07 -2.75 -12.33
CA VAL A 694 10.80 -3.79 -11.57
C VAL A 694 10.98 -5.07 -12.40
N ILE A 695 9.97 -5.46 -13.19
CA ILE A 695 10.07 -6.60 -14.11
C ILE A 695 11.16 -6.34 -15.16
N ILE A 696 11.14 -5.18 -15.80
CA ILE A 696 12.16 -4.81 -16.80
C ILE A 696 13.55 -4.86 -16.17
N CYS A 697 13.73 -4.24 -15.01
CA CYS A 697 14.98 -4.28 -14.26
C CYS A 697 15.40 -5.71 -13.89
N GLY A 698 14.48 -6.52 -13.40
CA GLY A 698 14.72 -7.90 -13.06
C GLY A 698 15.17 -8.75 -14.25
N VAL A 699 14.51 -8.60 -15.40
CA VAL A 699 14.89 -9.29 -16.65
C VAL A 699 16.27 -8.86 -17.13
N LEU A 700 16.57 -7.55 -17.08
CA LEU A 700 17.89 -7.04 -17.47
C LEU A 700 19.00 -7.55 -16.54
N LEU A 701 18.74 -7.62 -15.23
CA LEU A 701 19.65 -8.19 -14.26
C LEU A 701 19.86 -9.70 -14.47
N LEU A 702 18.79 -10.45 -14.77
CA LEU A 702 18.87 -11.86 -15.16
C LEU A 702 19.72 -12.03 -16.42
N MET A 703 19.54 -11.19 -17.43
CA MET A 703 20.38 -11.21 -18.64
C MET A 703 21.87 -10.98 -18.31
N ALA A 704 22.16 -10.04 -17.42
CA ALA A 704 23.54 -9.79 -16.97
C ALA A 704 24.14 -11.00 -16.24
N GLN A 705 23.36 -11.65 -15.38
CA GLN A 705 23.76 -12.88 -14.67
C GLN A 705 24.03 -14.06 -15.64
N VAL A 706 23.13 -14.25 -16.62
CA VAL A 706 23.31 -15.27 -17.67
C VAL A 706 24.56 -14.99 -18.50
N GLN A 707 24.83 -13.72 -18.83
CA GLN A 707 26.00 -13.32 -19.60
C GLN A 707 27.31 -13.62 -18.86
N VAL A 708 27.35 -13.38 -17.55
CA VAL A 708 28.48 -13.78 -16.70
C VAL A 708 28.68 -15.31 -16.72
N GLY A 709 27.62 -16.08 -16.58
CA GLY A 709 27.65 -17.55 -16.66
C GLY A 709 28.15 -18.05 -18.03
N MET A 710 27.74 -17.39 -19.11
CA MET A 710 28.14 -17.77 -20.48
C MET A 710 29.62 -17.51 -20.78
N GLN A 711 30.24 -16.49 -20.22
CA GLN A 711 31.68 -16.29 -20.40
C GLN A 711 32.53 -17.39 -19.80
N GLN A 712 32.14 -17.92 -18.63
CA GLN A 712 32.81 -19.08 -18.01
C GLN A 712 32.70 -20.33 -18.89
N ARG A 713 31.68 -20.44 -19.74
CA ARG A 713 31.38 -21.58 -20.61
C ARG A 713 32.12 -21.55 -21.96
N ARG A 714 32.66 -20.42 -22.33
CA ARG A 714 33.30 -20.23 -23.63
C ARG A 714 34.43 -21.24 -23.86
N GLN A 715 35.24 -21.47 -22.87
CA GLN A 715 36.34 -22.46 -22.94
C GLN A 715 35.83 -23.90 -23.11
N GLU A 716 34.81 -24.31 -22.34
CA GLU A 716 34.20 -25.64 -22.45
C GLU A 716 33.53 -25.88 -23.81
N LEU A 717 32.82 -24.88 -24.34
CA LEU A 717 32.22 -24.96 -25.66
C LEU A 717 33.28 -25.12 -26.77
N THR A 718 34.40 -24.44 -26.63
CA THR A 718 35.55 -24.61 -27.56
C THR A 718 36.08 -26.04 -27.52
N VAL A 719 36.26 -26.63 -26.34
CA VAL A 719 36.69 -28.03 -26.19
C VAL A 719 35.69 -29.01 -26.82
N TYR A 720 34.38 -28.83 -26.59
CA TYR A 720 33.39 -29.69 -27.23
C TYR A 720 33.40 -29.58 -28.74
N ARG A 721 33.66 -28.35 -29.27
CA ARG A 721 33.77 -28.11 -30.70
C ARG A 721 34.99 -28.77 -31.30
N THR A 722 36.13 -28.74 -30.63
CA THR A 722 37.37 -29.43 -31.06
C THR A 722 37.21 -30.94 -31.02
N LEU A 723 36.38 -31.48 -30.15
CA LEU A 723 35.99 -32.90 -30.08
C LEU A 723 34.95 -33.34 -31.09
N GLY A 724 34.55 -32.41 -32.02
CA GLY A 724 33.62 -32.70 -33.12
C GLY A 724 32.14 -32.56 -32.79
N ALA A 725 31.77 -31.91 -31.68
CA ALA A 725 30.36 -31.67 -31.37
C ALA A 725 29.73 -30.71 -32.37
N GLY A 726 28.65 -31.15 -33.02
CA GLY A 726 27.94 -30.36 -33.97
C GLY A 726 27.20 -29.14 -33.34
N MET A 727 27.05 -28.04 -34.07
CA MET A 727 26.46 -26.79 -33.61
C MET A 727 25.03 -26.97 -33.05
N ARG A 728 24.24 -27.90 -33.64
CA ARG A 728 22.89 -28.21 -33.20
C ARG A 728 22.87 -28.85 -31.83
N LEU A 729 23.83 -29.73 -31.55
CA LEU A 729 23.97 -30.39 -30.24
C LEU A 729 24.36 -29.39 -29.15
N LEU A 730 25.37 -28.56 -29.42
CA LEU A 730 25.82 -27.51 -28.48
C LEU A 730 24.68 -26.54 -28.14
N ARG A 731 23.92 -26.15 -29.14
CA ARG A 731 22.77 -25.24 -28.94
C ARG A 731 21.68 -25.92 -28.08
N ARG A 732 21.31 -27.16 -28.37
CA ARG A 732 20.33 -27.94 -27.58
C ARG A 732 20.81 -28.15 -26.14
N THR A 733 22.08 -28.41 -25.92
CA THR A 733 22.66 -28.55 -24.59
C THR A 733 22.55 -27.27 -23.78
N LEU A 734 22.86 -26.11 -24.39
CA LEU A 734 22.72 -24.82 -23.71
C LEU A 734 21.26 -24.53 -23.36
N TRP A 735 20.34 -24.76 -24.31
CA TRP A 735 18.91 -24.54 -24.05
C TRP A 735 18.40 -25.42 -22.90
N SER A 736 18.74 -26.72 -22.92
CA SER A 736 18.34 -27.66 -21.87
C SER A 736 18.93 -27.31 -20.52
N GLU A 737 20.16 -26.81 -20.47
CA GLU A 737 20.83 -26.44 -19.25
C GLU A 737 20.16 -25.21 -18.61
N PHE A 738 19.90 -24.15 -19.40
CA PHE A 738 19.22 -22.95 -18.89
C PHE A 738 17.76 -23.22 -18.56
N ALA A 739 17.09 -24.13 -19.29
CA ALA A 739 15.74 -24.57 -18.96
C ALA A 739 15.69 -25.27 -17.60
N LEU A 740 16.64 -26.19 -17.35
CA LEU A 740 16.74 -26.88 -16.06
C LEU A 740 17.05 -25.89 -14.92
N LEU A 741 18.02 -24.99 -15.13
CA LEU A 741 18.34 -23.95 -14.15
C LEU A 741 17.12 -23.07 -13.87
N GLY A 742 16.39 -22.65 -14.90
CA GLY A 742 15.19 -21.83 -14.75
C GLY A 742 14.05 -22.54 -14.03
N LEU A 743 13.84 -23.82 -14.35
CA LEU A 743 12.79 -24.63 -13.73
C LEU A 743 13.08 -24.86 -12.24
N VAL A 744 14.30 -25.29 -11.89
CA VAL A 744 14.70 -25.53 -10.48
C VAL A 744 14.72 -24.23 -9.70
N SER A 745 15.24 -23.14 -10.28
CA SER A 745 15.23 -21.81 -9.65
C SER A 745 13.81 -21.28 -9.46
N GLY A 746 12.92 -21.53 -10.44
CA GLY A 746 11.53 -21.13 -10.37
C GLY A 746 10.74 -21.87 -9.28
N ILE A 747 10.96 -23.19 -9.11
CA ILE A 747 10.34 -23.96 -8.02
C ILE A 747 10.81 -23.44 -6.67
N ALA A 748 12.10 -23.24 -6.52
CA ALA A 748 12.68 -22.72 -5.27
C ALA A 748 12.18 -21.29 -4.98
N ALA A 749 12.05 -20.45 -6.02
CA ALA A 749 11.52 -19.11 -5.93
C ALA A 749 10.05 -19.10 -5.53
N ALA A 750 9.23 -19.99 -6.10
CA ALA A 750 7.82 -20.11 -5.75
C ALA A 750 7.63 -20.48 -4.28
N ALA A 751 8.41 -21.46 -3.78
CA ALA A 751 8.33 -21.86 -2.38
C ALA A 751 8.82 -20.75 -1.42
N GLY A 752 9.87 -20.02 -1.78
CA GLY A 752 10.36 -18.88 -0.99
C GLY A 752 9.37 -17.70 -1.01
N ALA A 753 8.75 -17.44 -2.15
CA ALA A 753 7.71 -16.42 -2.30
C ALA A 753 6.46 -16.76 -1.48
N GLU A 754 6.00 -18.01 -1.50
CA GLU A 754 4.85 -18.47 -0.70
C GLU A 754 5.08 -18.26 0.80
N ALA A 755 6.28 -18.61 1.30
CA ALA A 755 6.63 -18.37 2.71
C ALA A 755 6.65 -16.88 3.07
N ALA A 756 7.17 -16.04 2.18
CA ALA A 756 7.18 -14.58 2.37
C ALA A 756 5.77 -13.99 2.28
N LEU A 757 4.96 -14.45 1.31
CA LEU A 757 3.58 -14.01 1.13
C LEU A 757 2.71 -14.36 2.34
N TRP A 758 2.83 -15.58 2.88
CA TRP A 758 2.10 -15.99 4.07
C TRP A 758 2.29 -15.00 5.22
N LEU A 759 3.53 -14.56 5.42
CA LEU A 759 3.85 -13.64 6.51
C LEU A 759 3.43 -12.21 6.20
N LEU A 760 3.67 -11.73 4.96
CA LEU A 760 3.32 -10.38 4.52
C LEU A 760 1.81 -10.16 4.49
N GLN A 761 1.05 -11.09 3.93
CA GLN A 761 -0.41 -10.99 3.86
C GLN A 761 -1.02 -10.94 5.26
N ARG A 762 -0.56 -11.79 6.18
CA ARG A 762 -1.13 -11.90 7.52
C ARG A 762 -0.71 -10.79 8.48
N GLN A 763 0.57 -10.34 8.45
CA GLN A 763 1.11 -9.42 9.46
C GLN A 763 1.27 -7.97 8.99
N VAL A 764 1.35 -7.75 7.68
CA VAL A 764 1.58 -6.41 7.12
C VAL A 764 0.34 -5.86 6.44
N PHE A 765 -0.31 -6.69 5.61
CA PHE A 765 -1.46 -6.26 4.81
C PHE A 765 -2.81 -6.62 5.44
N ASP A 766 -2.81 -7.43 6.50
CA ASP A 766 -4.03 -7.92 7.19
C ASP A 766 -5.01 -8.59 6.22
N PHE A 767 -4.45 -9.49 5.37
CA PHE A 767 -5.21 -10.27 4.41
C PHE A 767 -5.32 -11.73 4.88
N PRO A 768 -6.45 -12.41 4.65
CA PRO A 768 -6.50 -13.85 4.78
C PRO A 768 -5.52 -14.47 3.78
N TRP A 769 -4.69 -15.40 4.27
CA TRP A 769 -3.78 -16.13 3.40
C TRP A 769 -4.55 -17.16 2.58
N GLU A 770 -4.34 -17.11 1.27
CA GLU A 770 -4.82 -18.10 0.32
C GLU A 770 -3.65 -18.64 -0.49
N PRO A 771 -3.46 -19.97 -0.60
CA PRO A 771 -2.37 -20.54 -1.38
C PRO A 771 -2.55 -20.21 -2.86
N ASN A 772 -1.51 -19.62 -3.46
CA ASN A 772 -1.55 -19.24 -4.87
C ASN A 772 -1.01 -20.38 -5.74
N TYR A 773 -1.87 -21.35 -6.10
CA TYR A 773 -1.50 -22.50 -6.94
C TYR A 773 -0.97 -22.08 -8.31
N LEU A 774 -1.47 -20.97 -8.87
CA LEU A 774 -1.04 -20.48 -10.18
C LEU A 774 0.44 -20.09 -10.20
N MET A 775 0.95 -19.53 -9.09
CA MET A 775 2.35 -19.15 -8.94
C MET A 775 3.28 -20.38 -9.05
N TRP A 776 2.87 -21.52 -8.49
CA TRP A 776 3.66 -22.77 -8.52
C TRP A 776 3.86 -23.34 -9.93
N PHE A 777 3.02 -22.95 -10.89
CA PHE A 777 3.16 -23.32 -12.30
C PHE A 777 3.80 -22.21 -13.13
N LEU A 778 3.35 -20.96 -12.95
CA LEU A 778 3.82 -19.83 -13.77
C LEU A 778 5.30 -19.48 -13.52
N VAL A 779 5.75 -19.45 -12.26
CA VAL A 779 7.12 -19.03 -11.95
C VAL A 779 8.17 -20.04 -12.47
N PRO A 780 8.04 -21.37 -12.29
CA PRO A 780 8.96 -22.32 -12.89
C PRO A 780 8.95 -22.31 -14.42
N ILE A 781 7.77 -22.24 -15.04
CA ILE A 781 7.63 -22.23 -16.52
C ILE A 781 8.22 -20.95 -17.10
N SER A 782 7.86 -19.77 -16.57
CA SER A 782 8.41 -18.50 -17.02
C SER A 782 9.91 -18.42 -16.79
N GLY A 783 10.42 -18.92 -15.66
CA GLY A 783 11.85 -19.04 -15.37
C GLY A 783 12.60 -19.91 -16.38
N ALA A 784 12.04 -21.07 -16.72
CA ALA A 784 12.61 -21.96 -17.72
C ALA A 784 12.63 -21.30 -19.13
N ILE A 785 11.55 -20.64 -19.52
CA ILE A 785 11.43 -19.94 -20.81
C ILE A 785 12.41 -18.75 -20.86
N LEU A 786 12.39 -17.86 -19.85
CA LEU A 786 13.23 -16.66 -19.82
C LEU A 786 14.71 -17.01 -19.85
N LEU A 787 15.16 -17.93 -19.00
CA LEU A 787 16.56 -18.31 -18.98
C LEU A 787 16.98 -19.05 -20.25
N SER A 788 16.12 -19.90 -20.81
CA SER A 788 16.40 -20.56 -22.10
C SER A 788 16.53 -19.56 -23.24
N LEU A 789 15.63 -18.59 -23.33
CA LEU A 789 15.68 -17.54 -24.34
C LEU A 789 16.94 -16.68 -24.19
N CYS A 790 17.23 -16.21 -22.97
CA CYS A 790 18.43 -15.42 -22.69
C CYS A 790 19.71 -16.21 -22.96
N GLY A 791 19.78 -17.45 -22.48
CA GLY A 791 20.93 -18.35 -22.69
C GLY A 791 21.10 -18.73 -24.16
N GLY A 792 20.00 -19.01 -24.86
CA GLY A 792 19.99 -19.33 -26.30
C GLY A 792 20.41 -18.14 -27.17
N PHE A 793 19.92 -16.96 -26.90
CA PHE A 793 20.27 -15.72 -27.62
C PHE A 793 21.75 -15.37 -27.42
N LEU A 794 22.23 -15.33 -26.17
CA LEU A 794 23.63 -15.02 -25.85
C LEU A 794 24.56 -16.16 -26.35
N GLY A 795 24.15 -17.43 -26.22
CA GLY A 795 24.91 -18.57 -26.71
C GLY A 795 25.06 -18.60 -28.22
N SER A 796 24.03 -18.23 -28.95
CA SER A 796 24.08 -18.17 -30.42
C SER A 796 25.07 -17.13 -30.96
N ARG A 797 25.25 -16.00 -30.25
CA ARG A 797 26.26 -14.99 -30.57
C ARG A 797 27.70 -15.45 -30.30
N LEU A 798 27.89 -16.22 -29.21
CA LEU A 798 29.20 -16.78 -28.87
C LEU A 798 29.62 -17.92 -29.79
N LEU A 799 28.67 -18.70 -30.28
CA LEU A 799 28.92 -19.83 -31.17
C LEU A 799 29.19 -19.38 -32.63
N LYS A 800 28.78 -18.17 -33.03
CA LYS A 800 29.05 -17.57 -34.35
C LYS A 800 30.43 -16.92 -34.44
N ARG A 801 31.03 -16.55 -33.33
CA ARG A 801 32.42 -16.05 -33.21
C ARG A 801 33.37 -17.17 -32.87
#